data_48928b4bb785405f7365fe1cda887d91
#
_entry.id   48928b4bb785405f7365fe1cda887d91
#
_cell.length_a   1.000
_cell.length_b   1.000
_cell.length_c   1.000
_cell.angle_alpha   90.00
_cell.angle_beta   90.00
_cell.angle_gamma   90.00
#
_symmetry.space_group_name_H-M   'P 1'
#
loop_
_entity.id
_entity.type
_entity.pdbx_description
1 polymer ?
#
loop_
_entity_poly.entity_id
_entity_poly.type
_entity_poly.pdbx_seq_one_letter_code
_entity_poly.pdbx_strand_id
1 'polypeptide(L)'
;MKKSVAAFLLSAVCLLNVFAVSACGEKEEDNLVEEKLTYADLYRTEQKKSEPLTGKALYKASYGYTLCEEQGYNHFRYQYCTDGTFSDMSFKDGSWTGGGASMENGTMRAAQDTDAVRTFSVPVSGQAHVYGNPELLSGERAKVSIVQGDSLVAEYEITDKIGVYHSHTLELKEGETLRFIVSGDAEVYWNPTVDYTLAEEVSLHHTVDGYYGDVHPFYDEKSGKLYMYYLSTGLQTQDKVEQYASLLSVSGNFIQYDDVQLKMDETNPPEQELYYALGVYVDKDGRYRSSYGKGNYAGGSVSDDLIVWKNAAEPYVDEADGLLKYTWRAYFDEGVYSGRDPDICYDADSGKYYCVVMNYYSSAEAQGEKGLALYTAGEDGIFSTQAVRLVDLTGRGDPECPQLKKIGDRWYLFYSVYGTGTAGNVGYLTYLVGDVGVSPDKVDWNSKPEHALEGGDLHAAQLCKVGDMWYMYGWLNYTPHANVWGGYLNLAREVYQKPDGLLGTRCDEYLSDLLNMGRVASFGKDNAEVSGMNVSENSFIVSSDTGKAALGETYGRSWLSADIELPASADYAGFTLSEGGTTYYVRLERTDGELYLSIDSGSVGCSIKLEDASETSFRLEVVADGPFIEAYVNDEYSLSCNTRLTGNYTLGIAGGGAGAKISAAEVCKLADYNNIFD
;
A
#
# COMPACT_ATOMS: atom_id res chain seq x y z
N MET A 1 13.21 25.37 -4.32
CA MET A 1 11.96 25.96 -4.84
C MET A 1 11.87 25.98 -6.37
N LYS A 2 12.50 25.10 -7.12
CA LYS A 2 12.37 24.99 -8.62
C LYS A 2 12.66 23.58 -9.16
N LYS A 3 12.78 22.54 -8.34
CA LYS A 3 13.13 21.17 -8.79
C LYS A 3 12.03 20.11 -8.55
N SER A 4 11.11 20.30 -7.63
CA SER A 4 9.96 19.38 -7.40
C SER A 4 8.88 19.47 -8.49
N VAL A 5 8.86 20.52 -9.28
CA VAL A 5 7.88 20.72 -10.36
C VAL A 5 8.08 19.81 -11.57
N ALA A 6 9.24 19.17 -11.72
CA ALA A 6 9.54 18.41 -12.94
C ALA A 6 8.98 16.96 -12.91
N ALA A 7 8.90 16.32 -11.78
CA ALA A 7 8.36 14.96 -11.69
C ALA A 7 6.83 14.93 -11.80
N PHE A 8 6.18 16.00 -11.33
CA PHE A 8 4.72 16.12 -11.34
C PHE A 8 4.13 16.63 -12.66
N LEU A 9 4.92 17.29 -13.49
CA LEU A 9 4.45 17.69 -14.82
C LEU A 9 4.23 16.51 -15.79
N LEU A 10 4.70 15.30 -15.46
CA LEU A 10 4.43 14.13 -16.30
C LEU A 10 3.04 13.52 -16.04
N SER A 11 2.55 13.47 -14.81
CA SER A 11 1.20 12.97 -14.55
C SER A 11 0.08 13.93 -14.98
N ALA A 12 0.32 15.25 -14.90
CA ALA A 12 -0.61 16.25 -15.44
C ALA A 12 -0.61 16.31 -16.98
N VAL A 13 0.45 15.82 -17.65
CA VAL A 13 0.52 15.79 -19.12
C VAL A 13 -0.29 14.63 -19.72
N CYS A 14 -0.56 13.56 -18.97
CA CYS A 14 -1.43 12.49 -19.46
C CYS A 14 -2.91 12.90 -19.55
N LEU A 15 -3.35 13.88 -18.77
CA LEU A 15 -4.72 14.43 -18.85
C LEU A 15 -4.90 15.54 -19.89
N LEU A 16 -3.82 16.09 -20.46
CA LEU A 16 -3.88 17.21 -21.43
C LEU A 16 -3.50 16.84 -22.87
N ASN A 17 -3.12 15.59 -23.17
CA ASN A 17 -2.68 15.18 -24.51
C ASN A 17 -3.79 14.61 -25.42
N VAL A 18 -5.06 14.89 -25.14
CA VAL A 18 -6.15 14.58 -26.08
C VAL A 18 -6.31 15.63 -27.20
N PHE A 19 -5.63 16.77 -27.13
CA PHE A 19 -5.72 17.79 -28.17
C PHE A 19 -4.35 18.37 -28.55
N ALA A 20 -3.55 17.67 -29.30
CA ALA A 20 -2.60 18.24 -30.27
C ALA A 20 -1.73 17.16 -30.93
N VAL A 21 -2.23 16.49 -31.95
CA VAL A 21 -1.37 15.85 -32.94
C VAL A 21 -1.77 16.37 -34.31
N SER A 22 -0.99 17.32 -34.77
CA SER A 22 -0.81 17.58 -36.19
C SER A 22 0.49 18.33 -36.39
N ALA A 23 1.53 17.63 -36.76
CA ALA A 23 2.55 17.98 -37.75
C ALA A 23 3.85 17.21 -37.59
N CYS A 24 4.13 16.35 -38.56
CA CYS A 24 5.39 15.98 -39.22
C CYS A 24 6.65 15.69 -38.41
N GLY A 25 7.15 14.48 -38.57
CA GLY A 25 8.55 14.09 -38.41
C GLY A 25 8.70 12.58 -38.32
N GLU A 26 9.03 11.94 -39.43
CA GLU A 26 9.44 10.53 -39.51
C GLU A 26 10.53 10.27 -38.45
N LYS A 27 10.26 9.41 -37.50
CA LYS A 27 11.25 8.71 -36.68
C LYS A 27 11.07 7.21 -36.90
N GLU A 28 12.20 6.56 -37.09
CA GLU A 28 12.32 5.12 -37.18
C GLU A 28 11.46 4.43 -36.11
N GLU A 29 10.60 3.55 -36.57
CA GLU A 29 9.87 2.61 -35.74
C GLU A 29 10.89 1.64 -35.14
N ASP A 30 11.26 1.84 -33.89
CA ASP A 30 11.72 0.75 -33.06
C ASP A 30 10.56 -0.26 -32.98
N ASN A 31 10.71 -1.37 -33.69
CA ASN A 31 9.86 -2.54 -33.54
C ASN A 31 10.05 -3.13 -32.13
N LEU A 32 9.45 -2.48 -31.14
CA LEU A 32 9.07 -3.17 -29.90
C LEU A 32 8.01 -4.18 -30.32
N VAL A 33 8.39 -5.44 -30.42
CA VAL A 33 7.43 -6.54 -30.47
C VAL A 33 6.65 -6.47 -29.18
N GLU A 34 5.49 -5.83 -29.22
CA GLU A 34 4.51 -5.85 -28.16
C GLU A 34 4.07 -7.30 -27.95
N GLU A 35 4.77 -8.03 -27.07
CA GLU A 35 4.22 -9.30 -26.59
C GLU A 35 2.92 -8.96 -25.86
N LYS A 36 1.82 -9.51 -26.37
CA LYS A 36 0.50 -9.42 -25.74
C LYS A 36 0.62 -9.87 -24.30
N LEU A 37 0.37 -8.93 -23.37
CA LEU A 37 0.14 -9.28 -21.98
C LEU A 37 -1.08 -10.19 -21.92
N THR A 38 -0.87 -11.45 -21.72
CA THR A 38 -1.96 -12.38 -21.44
C THR A 38 -2.10 -12.46 -19.93
N TYR A 39 -3.12 -11.86 -19.40
CA TYR A 39 -3.50 -11.96 -17.99
C TYR A 39 -4.15 -13.32 -17.71
N ALA A 40 -3.68 -14.40 -18.28
CA ALA A 40 -4.23 -15.71 -18.03
C ALA A 40 -3.52 -16.40 -16.87
N ASP A 41 -4.29 -16.87 -15.94
CA ASP A 41 -4.01 -17.91 -14.95
C ASP A 41 -2.92 -17.61 -13.89
N LEU A 42 -3.26 -16.81 -12.91
CA LEU A 42 -2.38 -16.62 -11.76
C LEU A 42 -2.74 -17.41 -10.52
N TYR A 43 -3.91 -17.92 -10.43
CA TYR A 43 -4.34 -18.65 -9.25
C TYR A 43 -5.06 -19.94 -9.62
N ARG A 44 -4.30 -20.99 -9.86
CA ARG A 44 -4.76 -22.37 -9.70
C ARG A 44 -4.36 -22.90 -8.33
N THR A 45 -4.61 -22.15 -7.28
CA THR A 45 -4.75 -22.79 -5.98
C THR A 45 -6.15 -23.34 -5.93
N GLU A 46 -6.30 -24.59 -5.49
CA GLU A 46 -7.60 -25.15 -5.09
C GLU A 46 -8.15 -24.35 -3.91
N GLN A 47 -8.73 -23.19 -4.21
CA GLN A 47 -9.39 -22.38 -3.20
C GLN A 47 -10.67 -23.07 -2.79
N LYS A 48 -10.83 -23.31 -1.50
CA LYS A 48 -12.13 -23.74 -0.96
C LYS A 48 -13.14 -22.60 -1.12
N LYS A 49 -14.40 -22.96 -1.39
CA LYS A 49 -15.51 -22.00 -1.39
C LYS A 49 -15.51 -21.22 -0.08
N SER A 50 -15.36 -19.91 -0.16
CA SER A 50 -15.70 -19.00 0.92
C SER A 50 -17.22 -18.77 0.91
N GLU A 51 -17.80 -18.38 2.04
CA GLU A 51 -19.19 -17.96 2.07
C GLU A 51 -19.36 -16.71 1.18
N PRO A 52 -20.42 -16.63 0.36
CA PRO A 52 -20.69 -15.46 -0.44
C PRO A 52 -20.84 -14.21 0.43
N LEU A 53 -20.32 -13.09 -0.03
CA LEU A 53 -20.58 -11.80 0.62
C LEU A 53 -22.07 -11.45 0.57
N THR A 54 -22.58 -10.90 1.64
CA THR A 54 -23.98 -10.49 1.77
C THR A 54 -24.08 -9.09 2.38
N GLY A 55 -25.15 -8.38 2.01
CA GLY A 55 -25.39 -7.04 2.53
C GLY A 55 -24.54 -5.97 1.85
N LYS A 56 -24.26 -4.89 2.56
CA LYS A 56 -23.40 -3.79 2.10
C LYS A 56 -21.94 -4.22 2.23
N ALA A 57 -21.29 -4.47 1.11
CA ALA A 57 -19.94 -4.98 1.03
C ALA A 57 -19.30 -4.62 -0.32
N LEU A 58 -18.06 -5.02 -0.50
CA LEU A 58 -17.33 -4.92 -1.76
C LEU A 58 -17.47 -6.23 -2.52
N TYR A 59 -17.86 -6.15 -3.79
CA TYR A 59 -18.05 -7.27 -4.70
C TYR A 59 -17.19 -7.09 -5.94
N LYS A 60 -16.16 -7.93 -6.12
CA LYS A 60 -15.34 -7.99 -7.35
C LYS A 60 -15.78 -9.14 -8.24
N ALA A 61 -15.76 -8.92 -9.56
CA ALA A 61 -16.16 -9.93 -10.52
C ALA A 61 -15.25 -11.17 -10.52
N SER A 62 -13.95 -11.01 -10.21
CA SER A 62 -13.01 -12.10 -10.06
C SER A 62 -13.12 -12.84 -8.73
N TYR A 63 -13.73 -12.22 -7.73
CA TYR A 63 -13.84 -12.80 -6.41
C TYR A 63 -14.69 -14.07 -6.44
N GLY A 64 -14.11 -15.15 -6.00
CA GLY A 64 -14.78 -16.46 -6.03
C GLY A 64 -14.92 -17.11 -7.41
N TYR A 65 -14.38 -16.52 -8.48
CA TYR A 65 -14.46 -17.10 -9.81
C TYR A 65 -13.95 -18.55 -9.88
N THR A 66 -12.80 -18.80 -9.25
CA THR A 66 -12.18 -20.12 -9.20
C THR A 66 -12.73 -21.03 -8.12
N LEU A 67 -13.56 -20.48 -7.23
CA LEU A 67 -14.10 -21.19 -6.04
C LEU A 67 -15.35 -21.97 -6.32
N CYS A 68 -16.07 -21.64 -7.39
CA CYS A 68 -17.37 -22.21 -7.65
C CYS A 68 -17.70 -22.32 -9.14
N GLU A 69 -18.05 -23.54 -9.56
CA GLU A 69 -18.57 -23.82 -10.90
C GLU A 69 -20.08 -23.55 -11.02
N GLU A 70 -20.67 -22.91 -10.02
CA GLU A 70 -22.11 -22.61 -9.96
C GLU A 70 -22.38 -21.17 -10.32
N GLN A 71 -23.42 -20.95 -11.14
CA GLN A 71 -23.89 -19.60 -11.49
C GLN A 71 -24.40 -18.84 -10.28
N GLY A 72 -24.08 -17.56 -10.18
CA GLY A 72 -24.58 -16.69 -9.14
C GLY A 72 -23.78 -16.72 -7.82
N TYR A 73 -22.65 -17.43 -7.78
CA TYR A 73 -21.77 -17.34 -6.63
C TYR A 73 -21.22 -15.92 -6.48
N ASN A 74 -21.17 -15.42 -5.26
CA ASN A 74 -20.84 -14.02 -4.95
C ASN A 74 -21.63 -12.99 -5.77
N HIS A 75 -22.92 -13.33 -6.09
CA HIS A 75 -23.85 -12.51 -6.86
C HIS A 75 -23.52 -12.27 -8.33
N PHE A 76 -22.40 -12.82 -8.85
CA PHE A 76 -22.07 -12.74 -10.27
C PHE A 76 -22.53 -13.97 -11.06
N ARG A 77 -23.12 -13.71 -12.24
CA ARG A 77 -23.48 -14.73 -13.23
C ARG A 77 -22.69 -14.49 -14.52
N TYR A 78 -22.32 -15.57 -15.16
CA TYR A 78 -21.57 -15.57 -16.40
C TYR A 78 -22.51 -15.94 -17.53
N GLN A 79 -22.73 -14.99 -18.42
CA GLN A 79 -23.75 -15.10 -19.48
C GLN A 79 -23.17 -14.69 -20.82
N TYR A 80 -23.87 -15.05 -21.88
CA TYR A 80 -23.66 -14.50 -23.21
C TYR A 80 -24.99 -13.91 -23.74
N CYS A 81 -24.89 -12.98 -24.67
CA CYS A 81 -26.04 -12.35 -25.29
C CYS A 81 -25.94 -12.48 -26.80
N THR A 82 -26.97 -13.07 -27.43
CA THR A 82 -27.11 -13.15 -28.88
C THR A 82 -28.47 -12.57 -29.26
N ASP A 83 -28.49 -11.62 -30.17
CA ASP A 83 -29.73 -10.93 -30.61
C ASP A 83 -30.56 -10.39 -29.43
N GLY A 84 -29.91 -9.83 -28.41
CA GLY A 84 -30.57 -9.28 -27.23
C GLY A 84 -31.11 -10.31 -26.23
N THR A 85 -30.85 -11.59 -26.46
CA THR A 85 -31.26 -12.69 -25.57
C THR A 85 -30.09 -13.14 -24.70
N PHE A 86 -30.23 -13.02 -23.37
CA PHE A 86 -29.24 -13.44 -22.39
C PHE A 86 -29.43 -14.92 -22.05
N SER A 87 -28.33 -15.66 -22.05
CA SER A 87 -28.29 -17.10 -21.71
C SER A 87 -27.09 -17.38 -20.82
N ASP A 88 -27.25 -18.31 -19.87
CA ASP A 88 -26.15 -18.69 -18.98
C ASP A 88 -25.09 -19.50 -19.72
N MET A 89 -23.83 -19.22 -19.42
CA MET A 89 -22.69 -20.02 -19.84
C MET A 89 -22.56 -21.28 -19.00
N SER A 90 -21.87 -22.28 -19.52
CA SER A 90 -21.49 -23.51 -18.81
C SER A 90 -20.02 -23.45 -18.44
N PHE A 91 -19.68 -23.86 -17.20
CA PHE A 91 -18.30 -23.96 -16.76
C PHE A 91 -17.69 -25.26 -17.23
N LYS A 92 -16.54 -25.16 -17.90
CA LYS A 92 -15.79 -26.32 -18.37
C LYS A 92 -14.31 -25.97 -18.53
N ASP A 93 -13.43 -26.87 -18.05
CA ASP A 93 -11.98 -26.77 -18.19
C ASP A 93 -11.41 -25.38 -17.70
N GLY A 94 -11.95 -24.86 -16.59
CA GLY A 94 -11.53 -23.59 -15.99
C GLY A 94 -12.16 -22.34 -16.60
N SER A 95 -13.02 -22.46 -17.60
CA SER A 95 -13.65 -21.34 -18.30
C SER A 95 -15.17 -21.46 -18.35
N TRP A 96 -15.87 -20.32 -18.29
CA TRP A 96 -17.27 -20.21 -18.64
C TRP A 96 -17.41 -20.02 -20.15
N THR A 97 -18.21 -20.84 -20.81
CA THR A 97 -18.37 -20.79 -22.26
C THR A 97 -19.82 -20.90 -22.70
N GLY A 98 -20.21 -20.17 -23.76
CA GLY A 98 -21.54 -20.21 -24.35
C GLY A 98 -21.67 -19.32 -25.58
N GLY A 99 -22.40 -19.76 -26.60
CA GLY A 99 -22.65 -18.99 -27.82
C GLY A 99 -21.41 -18.58 -28.63
N GLY A 100 -20.25 -19.12 -28.33
CA GLY A 100 -18.97 -18.69 -28.91
C GLY A 100 -18.20 -17.69 -28.09
N ALA A 101 -18.84 -17.11 -27.06
CA ALA A 101 -18.20 -16.27 -26.07
C ALA A 101 -17.57 -17.11 -24.93
N SER A 102 -16.58 -16.55 -24.24
CA SER A 102 -15.96 -17.19 -23.08
C SER A 102 -15.55 -16.17 -22.01
N MET A 103 -15.39 -16.66 -20.79
CA MET A 103 -14.86 -15.87 -19.67
C MET A 103 -13.94 -16.72 -18.84
N GLU A 104 -12.82 -16.12 -18.47
CA GLU A 104 -11.86 -16.64 -17.51
C GLU A 104 -11.63 -15.56 -16.49
N ASN A 105 -11.43 -15.88 -15.25
CA ASN A 105 -11.22 -14.95 -14.13
C ASN A 105 -11.50 -13.44 -14.48
N GLY A 106 -10.50 -12.62 -14.68
CA GLY A 106 -10.67 -11.22 -15.11
C GLY A 106 -11.02 -11.02 -16.59
N THR A 107 -10.92 -12.05 -17.44
CA THR A 107 -11.02 -11.92 -18.90
C THR A 107 -12.41 -12.22 -19.41
N MET A 108 -12.87 -11.42 -20.38
CA MET A 108 -14.13 -11.58 -21.10
C MET A 108 -13.87 -11.58 -22.60
N ARG A 109 -14.24 -12.65 -23.31
CA ARG A 109 -14.10 -12.76 -24.76
C ARG A 109 -15.46 -12.82 -25.42
N ALA A 110 -15.75 -11.82 -26.23
CA ALA A 110 -16.91 -11.79 -27.11
C ALA A 110 -16.59 -12.42 -28.47
N ALA A 111 -17.59 -12.96 -29.16
CA ALA A 111 -17.49 -13.38 -30.54
C ALA A 111 -18.20 -12.37 -31.45
N GLN A 112 -18.05 -12.50 -32.76
CA GLN A 112 -18.54 -11.54 -33.75
C GLN A 112 -20.02 -11.11 -33.56
N ASP A 113 -20.89 -12.05 -33.25
CA ASP A 113 -22.34 -11.82 -33.08
C ASP A 113 -22.84 -12.24 -31.69
N THR A 114 -21.94 -12.33 -30.72
CA THR A 114 -22.27 -12.78 -29.36
C THR A 114 -21.47 -12.01 -28.34
N ASP A 115 -22.17 -11.29 -27.49
CA ASP A 115 -21.56 -10.54 -26.40
C ASP A 115 -21.21 -11.46 -25.23
N ALA A 116 -20.11 -11.15 -24.52
CA ALA A 116 -19.80 -11.72 -23.23
C ALA A 116 -20.39 -10.83 -22.12
N VAL A 117 -21.08 -11.42 -21.14
CA VAL A 117 -21.84 -10.64 -20.15
C VAL A 117 -21.59 -11.17 -18.74
N ARG A 118 -21.06 -10.34 -17.85
CA ARG A 118 -21.11 -10.55 -16.40
C ARG A 118 -22.30 -9.82 -15.82
N THR A 119 -23.16 -10.55 -15.14
CA THR A 119 -24.37 -9.98 -14.51
C THR A 119 -24.22 -10.05 -12.99
N PHE A 120 -24.20 -8.90 -12.36
CA PHE A 120 -24.28 -8.79 -10.91
C PHE A 120 -25.74 -8.71 -10.49
N SER A 121 -26.16 -9.61 -9.59
CA SER A 121 -27.49 -9.58 -8.97
C SER A 121 -27.41 -8.78 -7.69
N VAL A 122 -28.04 -7.63 -7.64
CA VAL A 122 -27.98 -6.69 -6.52
C VAL A 122 -28.52 -7.35 -5.22
N PRO A 123 -27.68 -7.56 -4.19
CA PRO A 123 -28.10 -8.26 -2.98
C PRO A 123 -28.86 -7.40 -1.98
N VAL A 124 -28.66 -6.08 -2.02
CA VAL A 124 -29.25 -5.12 -1.09
C VAL A 124 -29.43 -3.76 -1.78
N SER A 125 -30.51 -3.05 -1.46
CA SER A 125 -30.71 -1.69 -1.95
C SER A 125 -29.78 -0.70 -1.28
N GLY A 126 -29.23 0.23 -2.04
CA GLY A 126 -28.37 1.31 -1.55
C GLY A 126 -27.56 1.94 -2.66
N GLN A 127 -26.85 2.98 -2.31
CA GLN A 127 -25.87 3.59 -3.18
C GLN A 127 -24.64 2.71 -3.24
N ALA A 128 -24.09 2.50 -4.41
CA ALA A 128 -22.86 1.76 -4.64
C ALA A 128 -21.96 2.48 -5.64
N HIS A 129 -20.66 2.41 -5.41
CA HIS A 129 -19.64 2.83 -6.34
C HIS A 129 -19.29 1.68 -7.26
N VAL A 130 -19.36 1.89 -8.57
CA VAL A 130 -19.12 0.87 -9.60
C VAL A 130 -17.97 1.32 -10.46
N TYR A 131 -16.85 0.60 -10.39
CA TYR A 131 -15.65 1.00 -11.09
C TYR A 131 -14.90 -0.18 -11.70
N GLY A 132 -13.96 0.11 -12.59
CA GLY A 132 -13.10 -0.85 -13.27
C GLY A 132 -12.31 -0.22 -14.40
N ASN A 133 -11.37 -1.00 -14.95
CA ASN A 133 -10.51 -0.60 -16.06
C ASN A 133 -10.53 -1.69 -17.14
N PRO A 134 -11.48 -1.67 -18.10
CA PRO A 134 -11.45 -2.61 -19.23
C PRO A 134 -10.27 -2.32 -20.15
N GLU A 135 -9.47 -3.36 -20.45
CA GLU A 135 -8.26 -3.31 -21.28
C GLU A 135 -8.39 -4.27 -22.45
N LEU A 136 -8.01 -3.86 -23.66
CA LEU A 136 -8.06 -4.72 -24.84
C LEU A 136 -6.88 -5.70 -24.83
N LEU A 137 -7.16 -7.01 -24.75
CA LEU A 137 -6.14 -8.05 -24.82
C LEU A 137 -5.94 -8.57 -26.26
N SER A 138 -7.03 -8.71 -27.02
CA SER A 138 -6.98 -9.12 -28.42
C SER A 138 -8.14 -8.59 -29.24
N GLY A 139 -7.96 -8.46 -30.55
CA GLY A 139 -8.90 -7.80 -31.46
C GLY A 139 -8.44 -6.39 -31.84
N GLU A 140 -9.14 -5.73 -32.76
CA GLU A 140 -8.82 -4.35 -33.15
C GLU A 140 -9.44 -3.33 -32.19
N ARG A 141 -10.60 -3.66 -31.66
CA ARG A 141 -11.37 -2.84 -30.72
C ARG A 141 -12.46 -3.66 -30.05
N ALA A 142 -12.87 -3.24 -28.88
CA ALA A 142 -14.04 -3.76 -28.18
C ALA A 142 -14.96 -2.61 -27.78
N LYS A 143 -16.23 -2.91 -27.68
CA LYS A 143 -17.19 -2.02 -27.02
C LYS A 143 -17.53 -2.62 -25.66
N VAL A 144 -17.43 -1.83 -24.59
CA VAL A 144 -17.84 -2.24 -23.26
C VAL A 144 -18.98 -1.38 -22.78
N SER A 145 -19.99 -1.99 -22.16
CA SER A 145 -21.18 -1.28 -21.70
C SER A 145 -21.56 -1.70 -20.29
N ILE A 146 -22.01 -0.75 -19.49
CA ILE A 146 -22.59 -0.95 -18.16
C ILE A 146 -24.07 -0.68 -18.25
N VAL A 147 -24.88 -1.66 -17.86
CA VAL A 147 -26.35 -1.59 -17.97
C VAL A 147 -26.99 -1.93 -16.64
N GLN A 148 -27.75 -0.99 -16.06
CA GLN A 148 -28.54 -1.18 -14.85
C GLN A 148 -29.99 -1.50 -15.23
N GLY A 149 -30.47 -2.70 -14.90
CA GLY A 149 -31.77 -3.15 -15.41
C GLY A 149 -31.80 -3.17 -16.93
N ASP A 150 -32.61 -2.26 -17.51
CA ASP A 150 -32.70 -2.03 -18.97
C ASP A 150 -32.12 -0.67 -19.40
N SER A 151 -31.48 0.05 -18.47
CA SER A 151 -30.94 1.39 -18.71
C SER A 151 -29.43 1.34 -18.93
N LEU A 152 -28.97 1.93 -20.03
CA LEU A 152 -27.53 2.11 -20.27
C LEU A 152 -26.99 3.16 -19.29
N VAL A 153 -26.02 2.78 -18.49
CA VAL A 153 -25.28 3.67 -17.58
C VAL A 153 -24.13 4.32 -18.34
N ALA A 154 -23.30 3.52 -18.99
CA ALA A 154 -22.13 3.99 -19.72
C ALA A 154 -21.76 3.03 -20.85
N GLU A 155 -21.07 3.56 -21.86
CA GLU A 155 -20.55 2.81 -22.99
C GLU A 155 -19.19 3.39 -23.40
N TYR A 156 -18.18 2.53 -23.61
CA TYR A 156 -16.84 2.91 -24.00
C TYR A 156 -16.35 2.06 -25.18
N GLU A 157 -15.56 2.66 -26.08
CA GLU A 157 -14.80 1.96 -27.08
C GLU A 157 -13.38 1.76 -26.58
N ILE A 158 -12.90 0.52 -26.51
CA ILE A 158 -11.57 0.15 -26.03
C ILE A 158 -10.74 -0.22 -27.25
N THR A 159 -9.65 0.49 -27.47
CA THR A 159 -8.80 0.36 -28.65
C THR A 159 -7.36 -0.03 -28.37
N ASP A 160 -6.98 -0.03 -27.09
CA ASP A 160 -5.61 -0.30 -26.66
C ASP A 160 -5.56 -1.04 -25.31
N LYS A 161 -4.35 -1.37 -24.89
CA LYS A 161 -4.06 -2.11 -23.65
C LYS A 161 -4.04 -1.23 -22.40
N ILE A 162 -4.02 0.09 -22.54
CA ILE A 162 -4.01 0.99 -21.38
C ILE A 162 -5.37 0.96 -20.70
N GLY A 163 -6.41 0.68 -21.49
CA GLY A 163 -7.78 0.60 -20.99
C GLY A 163 -8.44 1.96 -20.78
N VAL A 164 -9.68 1.91 -20.32
CA VAL A 164 -10.48 3.10 -19.99
C VAL A 164 -11.03 2.93 -18.58
N TYR A 165 -10.38 3.57 -17.61
CA TYR A 165 -10.91 3.58 -16.25
C TYR A 165 -12.30 4.23 -16.23
N HIS A 166 -13.25 3.56 -15.58
CA HIS A 166 -14.58 4.09 -15.34
C HIS A 166 -14.95 4.05 -13.86
N SER A 167 -15.75 4.99 -13.44
CA SER A 167 -16.22 5.13 -12.07
C SER A 167 -17.61 5.76 -12.06
N HIS A 168 -18.58 5.09 -11.42
CA HIS A 168 -19.98 5.53 -11.39
C HIS A 168 -20.56 5.31 -10.01
N THR A 169 -21.24 6.32 -9.46
CA THR A 169 -22.06 6.16 -8.26
C THR A 169 -23.50 5.87 -8.68
N LEU A 170 -24.01 4.70 -8.30
CA LEU A 170 -25.33 4.23 -8.73
C LEU A 170 -26.23 3.95 -7.52
N GLU A 171 -27.51 4.30 -7.66
CA GLU A 171 -28.57 3.85 -6.75
C GLU A 171 -29.06 2.49 -7.22
N LEU A 172 -28.68 1.43 -6.51
CA LEU A 172 -29.03 0.05 -6.82
C LEU A 172 -30.22 -0.41 -5.96
N LYS A 173 -31.07 -1.28 -6.52
CA LYS A 173 -32.22 -1.87 -5.82
C LYS A 173 -32.06 -3.37 -5.70
N GLU A 174 -32.35 -3.91 -4.52
CA GLU A 174 -32.35 -5.35 -4.27
C GLU A 174 -33.13 -6.12 -5.34
N GLY A 175 -32.51 -7.17 -5.88
CA GLY A 175 -33.06 -7.97 -6.98
C GLY A 175 -32.92 -7.39 -8.37
N GLU A 176 -32.40 -6.16 -8.50
CA GLU A 176 -32.04 -5.58 -9.80
C GLU A 176 -30.78 -6.24 -10.37
N THR A 177 -30.53 -6.05 -11.67
CA THR A 177 -29.31 -6.53 -12.32
C THR A 177 -28.45 -5.38 -12.78
N LEU A 178 -27.12 -5.52 -12.57
CA LEU A 178 -26.10 -4.68 -13.19
C LEU A 178 -25.29 -5.55 -14.14
N ARG A 179 -25.24 -5.20 -15.42
CA ARG A 179 -24.57 -5.99 -16.44
C ARG A 179 -23.35 -5.28 -16.96
N PHE A 180 -22.27 -6.01 -17.06
CA PHE A 180 -21.00 -5.61 -17.69
C PHE A 180 -20.87 -6.41 -18.98
N ILE A 181 -20.92 -5.71 -20.10
CA ILE A 181 -21.07 -6.32 -21.44
C ILE A 181 -19.85 -5.98 -22.29
N VAL A 182 -19.23 -6.99 -22.86
CA VAL A 182 -18.19 -6.85 -23.87
C VAL A 182 -18.76 -7.30 -25.21
N SER A 183 -18.70 -6.43 -26.21
CA SER A 183 -19.19 -6.66 -27.57
C SER A 183 -18.07 -6.49 -28.59
N GLY A 184 -18.17 -7.21 -29.70
CA GLY A 184 -17.18 -7.22 -30.78
C GLY A 184 -16.35 -8.51 -30.75
N ASP A 185 -15.65 -8.80 -31.86
CA ASP A 185 -14.74 -9.98 -31.91
C ASP A 185 -13.44 -9.62 -31.20
N ALA A 186 -13.48 -9.61 -29.88
CA ALA A 186 -12.41 -9.10 -29.03
C ALA A 186 -12.36 -9.81 -27.68
N GLU A 187 -11.21 -9.75 -27.07
CA GLU A 187 -10.95 -10.20 -25.72
C GLU A 187 -10.53 -9.00 -24.87
N VAL A 188 -11.18 -8.84 -23.71
CA VAL A 188 -11.01 -7.71 -22.80
C VAL A 188 -10.75 -8.25 -21.41
N TYR A 189 -9.70 -7.75 -20.76
CA TYR A 189 -9.59 -7.87 -19.32
C TYR A 189 -10.51 -6.82 -18.69
N TRP A 190 -11.46 -7.27 -17.91
CA TRP A 190 -12.35 -6.38 -17.17
C TRP A 190 -12.84 -7.03 -15.88
N ASN A 191 -12.33 -6.55 -14.76
CA ASN A 191 -12.69 -7.00 -13.42
C ASN A 191 -13.48 -5.92 -12.68
N PRO A 192 -14.76 -5.69 -13.03
CA PRO A 192 -15.54 -4.63 -12.41
C PRO A 192 -15.81 -4.92 -10.94
N THR A 193 -15.82 -3.85 -10.16
CA THR A 193 -16.11 -3.85 -8.73
C THR A 193 -17.41 -3.09 -8.46
N VAL A 194 -18.25 -3.66 -7.59
CA VAL A 194 -19.44 -3.01 -7.04
C VAL A 194 -19.21 -2.84 -5.55
N ASP A 195 -19.02 -1.61 -5.10
CA ASP A 195 -18.61 -1.30 -3.76
C ASP A 195 -19.64 -0.44 -3.02
N TYR A 196 -20.35 -1.04 -2.10
CA TYR A 196 -21.30 -0.33 -1.26
C TYR A 196 -20.62 0.44 -0.12
N THR A 197 -19.41 0.11 0.23
CA THR A 197 -18.67 0.80 1.29
C THR A 197 -18.17 2.15 0.79
N LEU A 198 -17.76 2.22 -0.48
CA LEU A 198 -17.27 3.44 -1.12
C LEU A 198 -18.35 4.52 -1.31
N ALA A 199 -19.62 4.14 -1.38
CA ALA A 199 -20.71 5.08 -1.58
C ALA A 199 -21.13 5.82 -0.31
N GLU A 200 -20.84 5.28 0.87
CA GLU A 200 -21.28 5.87 2.13
C GLU A 200 -20.22 6.74 2.78
N GLU A 201 -18.95 6.36 2.74
CA GLU A 201 -17.80 7.16 3.23
C GLU A 201 -16.50 6.52 2.74
N VAL A 202 -15.93 7.00 1.67
CA VAL A 202 -14.72 6.43 1.12
C VAL A 202 -13.51 6.81 1.96
N SER A 203 -12.86 5.82 2.53
CA SER A 203 -11.54 6.00 3.10
C SER A 203 -10.51 6.25 2.00
N LEU A 204 -9.64 7.22 2.21
CA LEU A 204 -8.45 7.43 1.37
C LEU A 204 -7.37 6.36 1.63
N HIS A 205 -7.51 5.64 2.74
CA HIS A 205 -6.70 4.49 3.07
C HIS A 205 -7.20 3.28 2.28
N HIS A 206 -6.51 2.98 1.20
CA HIS A 206 -6.91 1.94 0.26
C HIS A 206 -6.76 0.53 0.86
N THR A 207 -7.65 -0.38 0.47
CA THR A 207 -7.53 -1.81 0.76
C THR A 207 -7.99 -2.64 -0.43
N VAL A 208 -7.72 -3.93 -0.36
CA VAL A 208 -8.06 -4.94 -1.37
C VAL A 208 -8.86 -6.08 -0.73
N ASP A 209 -9.45 -6.93 -1.56
CA ASP A 209 -10.03 -8.18 -1.07
C ASP A 209 -8.96 -9.02 -0.37
N GLY A 210 -9.21 -9.36 0.90
CA GLY A 210 -8.26 -10.10 1.74
C GLY A 210 -7.18 -9.23 2.39
N TYR A 211 -7.29 -7.92 2.26
CA TYR A 211 -6.42 -6.91 2.87
C TYR A 211 -4.96 -6.91 2.38
N TYR A 212 -4.31 -5.77 2.48
CA TYR A 212 -2.86 -5.65 2.29
C TYR A 212 -2.12 -6.22 3.50
N GLY A 213 -1.09 -7.01 3.24
CA GLY A 213 -0.07 -7.36 4.21
C GLY A 213 1.29 -7.28 3.54
N ASP A 214 2.33 -7.05 4.31
CA ASP A 214 3.75 -7.00 3.91
C ASP A 214 3.96 -6.44 2.51
N VAL A 215 3.71 -5.15 2.38
CA VAL A 215 3.76 -4.44 1.09
C VAL A 215 5.20 -4.20 0.63
N HIS A 216 5.44 -4.33 -0.67
CA HIS A 216 6.72 -4.07 -1.33
C HIS A 216 6.51 -3.10 -2.49
N PRO A 217 6.53 -1.79 -2.23
CA PRO A 217 6.30 -0.77 -3.24
C PRO A 217 7.49 -0.66 -4.22
N PHE A 218 7.19 -0.48 -5.49
CA PHE A 218 8.16 -0.17 -6.52
C PHE A 218 7.57 0.87 -7.48
N TYR A 219 8.26 2.00 -7.63
CA TYR A 219 7.87 3.01 -8.61
C TYR A 219 8.67 2.84 -9.89
N ASP A 220 7.98 2.72 -11.01
CA ASP A 220 8.61 2.63 -12.32
C ASP A 220 8.65 4.00 -13.00
N GLU A 221 9.84 4.55 -13.14
CA GLU A 221 10.11 5.83 -13.79
C GLU A 221 9.66 5.84 -15.27
N LYS A 222 9.63 4.67 -15.95
CA LYS A 222 9.28 4.58 -17.36
C LYS A 222 7.79 4.74 -17.59
N SER A 223 6.98 4.06 -16.78
CA SER A 223 5.52 4.13 -16.87
C SER A 223 4.90 5.25 -16.01
N GLY A 224 5.67 5.80 -15.04
CA GLY A 224 5.17 6.76 -14.08
C GLY A 224 4.17 6.15 -13.08
N LYS A 225 4.22 4.84 -12.86
CA LYS A 225 3.28 4.10 -12.01
C LYS A 225 3.95 3.51 -10.78
N LEU A 226 3.19 3.45 -9.70
CA LEU A 226 3.56 2.74 -8.47
C LEU A 226 2.98 1.33 -8.53
N TYR A 227 3.85 0.34 -8.44
CA TYR A 227 3.52 -1.08 -8.34
C TYR A 227 3.61 -1.49 -6.88
N MET A 228 2.49 -1.89 -6.30
CA MET A 228 2.39 -2.33 -4.92
C MET A 228 2.26 -3.84 -4.90
N TYR A 229 3.38 -4.54 -4.72
CA TYR A 229 3.36 -5.98 -4.44
C TYR A 229 2.99 -6.17 -2.97
N TYR A 230 2.17 -7.16 -2.67
CA TYR A 230 1.71 -7.39 -1.31
C TYR A 230 1.35 -8.85 -1.06
N LEU A 231 1.35 -9.23 0.18
CA LEU A 231 0.78 -10.49 0.63
C LEU A 231 -0.69 -10.28 1.03
N SER A 232 -1.52 -11.31 0.88
CA SER A 232 -2.92 -11.25 1.29
C SER A 232 -3.36 -12.53 1.99
N THR A 233 -4.23 -12.37 3.00
CA THR A 233 -4.89 -13.50 3.69
C THR A 233 -6.19 -13.92 3.04
N GLY A 234 -6.71 -13.17 2.07
CA GLY A 234 -7.99 -13.46 1.41
C GLY A 234 -8.07 -14.81 0.70
N LEU A 235 -6.95 -15.50 0.60
CA LEU A 235 -6.83 -16.86 0.08
C LEU A 235 -6.89 -17.92 1.21
N GLN A 236 -7.48 -17.63 2.37
CA GLN A 236 -7.62 -18.60 3.44
C GLN A 236 -8.51 -19.77 3.01
N THR A 237 -7.90 -20.93 2.87
CA THR A 237 -8.64 -22.19 2.91
C THR A 237 -8.94 -22.56 4.37
N GLN A 238 -10.13 -23.11 4.65
CA GLN A 238 -10.60 -23.39 6.02
C GLN A 238 -9.67 -24.29 6.87
N ASP A 239 -8.70 -24.97 6.29
CA ASP A 239 -7.89 -25.97 7.00
C ASP A 239 -6.38 -25.64 7.04
N LYS A 240 -5.94 -24.65 6.29
CA LYS A 240 -4.53 -24.23 6.30
C LYS A 240 -4.45 -22.75 5.98
N VAL A 241 -3.75 -22.02 6.81
CA VAL A 241 -3.12 -20.76 6.38
C VAL A 241 -2.06 -21.18 5.36
N GLU A 242 -2.50 -21.59 4.18
CA GLU A 242 -1.60 -21.89 3.09
C GLU A 242 -1.45 -20.64 2.25
N GLN A 243 -0.35 -20.00 2.51
CA GLN A 243 0.46 -19.37 1.51
C GLN A 243 0.02 -17.94 1.19
N TYR A 244 0.72 -17.06 1.81
CA TYR A 244 0.84 -15.69 1.39
C TYR A 244 1.42 -15.66 -0.03
N ALA A 245 0.57 -15.59 -1.04
CA ALA A 245 1.02 -15.35 -2.40
C ALA A 245 1.24 -13.85 -2.59
N SER A 246 2.30 -13.46 -3.29
CA SER A 246 2.45 -12.08 -3.70
C SER A 246 1.37 -11.74 -4.73
N LEU A 247 0.67 -10.64 -4.48
CA LEU A 247 -0.32 -10.03 -5.36
C LEU A 247 0.19 -8.67 -5.82
N LEU A 248 -0.52 -8.03 -6.74
CA LEU A 248 -0.12 -6.76 -7.31
C LEU A 248 -1.31 -5.81 -7.44
N SER A 249 -1.15 -4.60 -6.94
CA SER A 249 -1.97 -3.45 -7.29
C SER A 249 -1.12 -2.36 -7.92
N VAL A 250 -1.65 -1.61 -8.86
CA VAL A 250 -0.92 -0.54 -9.58
C VAL A 250 -1.66 0.78 -9.44
N SER A 251 -0.91 1.83 -9.14
CA SER A 251 -1.45 3.18 -9.01
C SER A 251 -0.72 4.17 -9.91
N GLY A 252 -1.48 5.03 -10.60
CA GLY A 252 -0.95 6.17 -11.34
C GLY A 252 -0.96 7.49 -10.56
N ASN A 253 -1.60 7.52 -9.37
CA ASN A 253 -1.82 8.75 -8.59
C ASN A 253 -1.60 8.59 -7.09
N PHE A 254 -1.09 7.44 -6.62
CA PHE A 254 -0.77 7.10 -5.22
C PHE A 254 -1.99 7.00 -4.27
N ILE A 255 -3.21 7.10 -4.78
CA ILE A 255 -4.46 7.04 -4.02
C ILE A 255 -5.35 5.91 -4.52
N GLN A 256 -5.54 5.82 -5.84
CA GLN A 256 -6.27 4.72 -6.48
C GLN A 256 -5.32 3.62 -6.88
N TYR A 257 -5.70 2.40 -6.61
CA TYR A 257 -4.95 1.21 -6.95
C TYR A 257 -5.85 0.24 -7.72
N ASP A 258 -5.40 -0.16 -8.89
CA ASP A 258 -6.03 -1.20 -9.69
C ASP A 258 -5.38 -2.54 -9.40
N ASP A 259 -6.17 -3.57 -9.14
CA ASP A 259 -5.64 -4.93 -9.01
C ASP A 259 -5.19 -5.43 -10.37
N VAL A 260 -3.96 -5.87 -10.43
CA VAL A 260 -3.34 -6.44 -11.62
C VAL A 260 -2.95 -7.88 -11.35
N GLN A 261 -3.27 -8.77 -12.27
CA GLN A 261 -2.85 -10.16 -12.16
C GLN A 261 -1.34 -10.28 -12.34
N LEU A 262 -0.65 -10.63 -11.27
CA LEU A 262 0.76 -11.01 -11.30
C LEU A 262 0.91 -12.36 -12.00
N LYS A 263 1.79 -12.51 -12.96
CA LYS A 263 2.03 -13.74 -13.70
C LYS A 263 3.45 -14.25 -13.51
N MET A 264 3.55 -15.54 -13.20
CA MET A 264 4.82 -16.25 -13.15
C MET A 264 4.95 -17.15 -14.37
N ASP A 265 6.12 -17.16 -15.00
CA ASP A 265 6.37 -17.99 -16.18
C ASP A 265 6.23 -19.48 -15.82
N GLU A 266 5.33 -20.18 -16.51
CA GLU A 266 5.06 -21.60 -16.32
C GLU A 266 6.23 -22.52 -16.67
N THR A 267 7.26 -22.01 -17.35
CA THR A 267 8.43 -22.80 -17.75
C THR A 267 9.34 -23.16 -16.56
N ASN A 268 9.00 -22.77 -15.36
CA ASN A 268 9.79 -22.91 -14.15
C ASN A 268 9.11 -23.68 -13.03
N PRO A 269 8.80 -24.97 -13.20
CA PRO A 269 8.46 -25.82 -12.07
C PRO A 269 9.74 -26.13 -11.26
N PRO A 270 9.73 -26.15 -9.94
CA PRO A 270 8.62 -26.04 -8.98
C PRO A 270 8.47 -24.64 -8.38
N GLU A 271 8.96 -23.62 -9.05
CA GLU A 271 9.01 -22.24 -8.54
C GLU A 271 7.67 -21.50 -8.66
N GLN A 272 6.71 -22.12 -9.35
CA GLN A 272 5.38 -21.57 -9.59
C GLN A 272 4.54 -21.35 -8.32
N GLU A 273 4.93 -21.97 -7.22
CA GLU A 273 3.95 -22.08 -6.14
C GLU A 273 3.94 -20.90 -5.19
N LEU A 274 5.04 -20.12 -5.01
CA LEU A 274 5.02 -19.10 -3.98
C LEU A 274 6.20 -18.15 -4.06
N TYR A 275 5.93 -16.94 -4.46
CA TYR A 275 6.81 -15.80 -4.26
C TYR A 275 6.45 -15.13 -2.94
N TYR A 276 7.23 -15.35 -1.93
CA TYR A 276 7.10 -14.66 -0.66
C TYR A 276 7.75 -13.29 -0.73
N ALA A 277 7.01 -12.26 -0.31
CA ALA A 277 7.55 -10.93 -0.15
C ALA A 277 8.29 -10.47 -1.43
N LEU A 278 7.57 -10.40 -2.55
CA LEU A 278 8.14 -10.01 -3.84
C LEU A 278 8.50 -8.53 -3.84
N GLY A 279 9.76 -8.21 -3.52
CA GLY A 279 10.33 -6.90 -3.78
C GLY A 279 10.93 -6.82 -5.19
N VAL A 280 11.15 -5.61 -5.67
CA VAL A 280 11.72 -5.34 -7.00
C VAL A 280 12.93 -4.41 -6.88
N TYR A 281 13.97 -4.73 -7.65
CA TYR A 281 15.11 -3.85 -7.85
C TYR A 281 15.49 -3.77 -9.33
N VAL A 282 16.19 -2.72 -9.71
CA VAL A 282 16.72 -2.54 -11.07
C VAL A 282 18.18 -2.98 -11.07
N ASP A 283 18.54 -3.89 -11.99
CA ASP A 283 19.93 -4.33 -12.13
C ASP A 283 20.80 -3.31 -12.91
N LYS A 284 22.10 -3.58 -12.99
CA LYS A 284 23.04 -2.72 -13.69
C LYS A 284 22.72 -2.45 -15.17
N ASP A 285 21.97 -3.34 -15.79
CA ASP A 285 21.55 -3.28 -17.17
C ASP A 285 20.17 -2.65 -17.36
N GLY A 286 19.55 -2.16 -16.25
CA GLY A 286 18.24 -1.50 -16.27
C GLY A 286 17.05 -2.46 -16.34
N ARG A 287 17.27 -3.77 -16.06
CA ARG A 287 16.19 -4.77 -16.03
C ARG A 287 15.58 -4.85 -14.64
N TYR A 288 14.28 -5.12 -14.59
CA TYR A 288 13.59 -5.39 -13.34
C TYR A 288 13.90 -6.80 -12.85
N ARG A 289 14.34 -6.92 -11.60
CA ARG A 289 14.62 -8.18 -10.92
C ARG A 289 13.86 -8.27 -9.60
N SER A 290 13.48 -9.49 -9.25
CA SER A 290 12.79 -9.77 -7.99
C SER A 290 13.74 -10.10 -6.85
N SER A 291 13.31 -9.78 -5.63
CA SER A 291 13.96 -10.17 -4.36
C SER A 291 13.07 -11.07 -3.51
N TYR A 292 12.27 -11.94 -4.10
CA TYR A 292 11.42 -12.87 -3.34
C TYR A 292 12.24 -13.92 -2.58
N GLY A 293 11.69 -14.38 -1.46
CA GLY A 293 12.27 -15.51 -0.72
C GLY A 293 11.64 -16.85 -1.11
N LYS A 294 12.48 -17.89 -1.24
CA LYS A 294 12.00 -19.26 -1.45
C LYS A 294 12.89 -20.30 -0.79
N GLY A 295 12.38 -20.92 0.26
CA GLY A 295 13.11 -21.97 0.95
C GLY A 295 14.46 -21.48 1.48
N ASN A 296 15.56 -21.87 0.82
CA ASN A 296 16.92 -21.55 1.21
C ASN A 296 17.62 -20.50 0.33
N TYR A 297 16.88 -19.74 -0.49
CA TYR A 297 17.45 -18.67 -1.30
C TYR A 297 16.49 -17.50 -1.50
N ALA A 298 17.03 -16.39 -2.00
CA ALA A 298 16.28 -15.21 -2.44
C ALA A 298 16.65 -14.83 -3.88
N GLY A 299 15.69 -14.28 -4.62
CA GLY A 299 15.89 -13.75 -5.97
C GLY A 299 15.84 -14.80 -7.08
N GLY A 300 16.18 -14.40 -8.29
CA GLY A 300 16.33 -15.27 -9.47
C GLY A 300 15.40 -15.00 -10.64
N SER A 301 14.42 -14.10 -10.53
CA SER A 301 13.51 -13.76 -11.62
C SER A 301 13.77 -12.38 -12.20
N VAL A 302 13.33 -12.20 -13.46
CA VAL A 302 13.31 -10.92 -14.19
C VAL A 302 11.93 -10.65 -14.74
N SER A 303 11.63 -9.37 -14.97
CA SER A 303 10.44 -8.94 -15.70
C SER A 303 10.78 -7.83 -16.68
N ASP A 304 10.03 -7.76 -17.77
CA ASP A 304 10.12 -6.66 -18.74
C ASP A 304 9.02 -5.60 -18.49
N ASP A 305 7.97 -5.96 -17.75
CA ASP A 305 6.74 -5.18 -17.56
C ASP A 305 6.26 -5.07 -16.12
N LEU A 306 7.00 -5.66 -15.16
CA LEU A 306 6.65 -5.70 -13.73
C LEU A 306 5.42 -6.56 -13.39
N ILE A 307 4.82 -7.22 -14.37
CA ILE A 307 3.62 -8.04 -14.25
C ILE A 307 3.94 -9.50 -14.50
N VAL A 308 4.71 -9.78 -15.57
CA VAL A 308 5.11 -11.14 -15.95
C VAL A 308 6.55 -11.37 -15.51
N TRP A 309 6.76 -12.34 -14.65
CA TRP A 309 8.07 -12.70 -14.10
C TRP A 309 8.57 -14.02 -14.68
N LYS A 310 9.84 -14.05 -15.09
CA LYS A 310 10.50 -15.21 -15.70
C LYS A 310 11.74 -15.58 -14.89
N ASN A 311 12.04 -16.87 -14.77
CA ASN A 311 13.33 -17.28 -14.21
C ASN A 311 14.46 -16.87 -15.18
N ALA A 312 15.45 -16.17 -14.64
CA ALA A 312 16.63 -15.76 -15.38
C ALA A 312 17.93 -16.20 -14.71
N ALA A 313 17.85 -17.19 -13.85
CA ALA A 313 18.99 -17.73 -13.13
C ALA A 313 19.70 -18.78 -13.99
N GLU A 314 21.02 -18.60 -14.20
CA GLU A 314 21.86 -19.51 -14.94
C GLU A 314 22.60 -20.47 -13.98
N PRO A 315 22.68 -21.78 -14.31
CA PRO A 315 23.34 -22.74 -13.44
C PRO A 315 24.87 -22.57 -13.46
N TYR A 316 25.49 -22.71 -12.29
CA TYR A 316 26.94 -22.81 -12.13
C TYR A 316 27.29 -23.80 -11.01
N VAL A 317 28.51 -24.33 -11.04
CA VAL A 317 29.01 -25.15 -9.94
C VAL A 317 29.82 -24.24 -9.01
N ASP A 318 29.41 -24.16 -7.76
CA ASP A 318 30.15 -23.40 -6.76
C ASP A 318 31.45 -24.12 -6.42
N GLU A 319 32.59 -23.44 -6.58
CA GLU A 319 33.91 -24.02 -6.32
C GLU A 319 34.18 -24.32 -4.83
N ALA A 320 33.45 -23.65 -3.93
CA ALA A 320 33.63 -23.79 -2.50
C ALA A 320 33.07 -25.12 -1.94
N ASP A 321 31.90 -25.53 -2.46
CA ASP A 321 31.20 -26.73 -1.97
C ASP A 321 30.92 -27.79 -3.05
N GLY A 322 31.17 -27.47 -4.32
CA GLY A 322 30.95 -28.35 -5.47
C GLY A 322 29.47 -28.54 -5.80
N LEU A 323 28.58 -27.74 -5.24
CA LEU A 323 27.14 -27.83 -5.48
C LEU A 323 26.71 -27.03 -6.72
N LEU A 324 25.65 -27.49 -7.36
CA LEU A 324 24.98 -26.77 -8.43
C LEU A 324 24.16 -25.62 -7.81
N LYS A 325 24.50 -24.39 -8.15
CA LYS A 325 23.81 -23.18 -7.77
C LYS A 325 23.38 -22.38 -9.01
N TYR A 326 22.68 -21.30 -8.80
CA TYR A 326 22.18 -20.45 -9.87
C TYR A 326 22.54 -18.98 -9.62
N THR A 327 22.93 -18.26 -10.66
CA THR A 327 23.18 -16.82 -10.61
C THR A 327 21.92 -16.07 -10.17
N TRP A 328 22.07 -14.87 -9.62
CA TRP A 328 20.97 -14.00 -9.15
C TRP A 328 20.15 -14.58 -7.98
N ARG A 329 20.68 -15.65 -7.35
CA ARG A 329 20.11 -16.25 -6.15
C ARG A 329 21.08 -16.12 -4.98
N ALA A 330 20.64 -15.43 -3.93
CA ALA A 330 21.36 -15.41 -2.67
C ALA A 330 20.99 -16.67 -1.87
N TYR A 331 21.88 -17.65 -1.79
CA TYR A 331 21.67 -18.88 -1.03
C TYR A 331 21.97 -18.65 0.44
N PHE A 332 21.06 -19.05 1.31
CA PHE A 332 21.23 -18.89 2.75
C PHE A 332 22.19 -19.95 3.31
N ASP A 333 22.98 -19.57 4.29
CA ASP A 333 24.01 -20.43 4.89
C ASP A 333 23.40 -21.72 5.46
N GLU A 334 24.16 -22.82 5.38
CA GLU A 334 23.85 -24.04 6.12
C GLU A 334 23.80 -23.72 7.63
N GLY A 335 22.68 -24.03 8.29
CA GLY A 335 22.47 -23.68 9.69
C GLY A 335 21.57 -22.47 9.90
N VAL A 336 21.18 -21.79 8.82
CA VAL A 336 20.09 -20.80 8.84
C VAL A 336 18.78 -21.55 8.68
N TYR A 337 17.94 -21.49 9.69
CA TYR A 337 16.70 -22.29 9.71
C TYR A 337 15.62 -21.72 8.81
N SER A 338 15.50 -20.41 8.69
CA SER A 338 14.65 -19.75 7.69
C SER A 338 15.15 -18.34 7.45
N GLY A 339 15.59 -18.08 6.22
CA GLY A 339 15.73 -16.72 5.72
C GLY A 339 14.38 -16.32 5.12
N ARG A 340 13.85 -15.15 5.47
CA ARG A 340 12.66 -14.60 4.86
C ARG A 340 12.76 -13.09 4.68
N ASP A 341 11.80 -12.52 4.00
CA ASP A 341 11.65 -11.10 3.73
C ASP A 341 12.91 -10.47 3.13
N PRO A 342 13.46 -11.01 2.03
CA PRO A 342 14.67 -10.48 1.44
C PRO A 342 14.41 -9.15 0.72
N ASP A 343 15.33 -8.19 0.88
CA ASP A 343 15.43 -7.02 0.01
C ASP A 343 16.77 -7.04 -0.72
N ILE A 344 16.75 -6.92 -2.05
CA ILE A 344 17.95 -6.83 -2.87
C ILE A 344 18.02 -5.44 -3.48
N CYS A 345 19.19 -4.82 -3.40
CA CYS A 345 19.44 -3.56 -4.07
C CYS A 345 20.76 -3.59 -4.86
N TYR A 346 20.86 -2.76 -5.88
CA TYR A 346 22.08 -2.52 -6.65
C TYR A 346 22.68 -1.17 -6.28
N ASP A 347 23.95 -1.16 -5.95
CA ASP A 347 24.73 0.08 -5.73
C ASP A 347 25.62 0.35 -6.94
N ALA A 348 25.25 1.34 -7.74
CA ALA A 348 25.98 1.72 -8.93
C ALA A 348 27.37 2.29 -8.64
N ASP A 349 27.58 2.87 -7.44
CA ASP A 349 28.88 3.43 -7.06
C ASP A 349 29.92 2.34 -6.81
N SER A 350 29.54 1.22 -6.23
CA SER A 350 30.43 0.08 -5.96
C SER A 350 30.33 -1.04 -6.99
N GLY A 351 29.32 -1.04 -7.86
CA GLY A 351 29.04 -2.14 -8.79
C GLY A 351 28.61 -3.42 -8.09
N LYS A 352 28.07 -3.34 -6.88
CA LYS A 352 27.69 -4.48 -6.06
C LYS A 352 26.17 -4.58 -5.86
N TYR A 353 25.72 -5.81 -5.67
CA TYR A 353 24.40 -6.14 -5.18
C TYR A 353 24.47 -6.51 -3.69
N TYR A 354 23.49 -6.05 -2.95
CA TYR A 354 23.34 -6.34 -1.53
C TYR A 354 21.98 -7.00 -1.32
N CYS A 355 21.95 -8.18 -0.71
CA CYS A 355 20.74 -8.87 -0.27
C CYS A 355 20.71 -8.90 1.25
N VAL A 356 19.84 -8.11 1.84
CA VAL A 356 19.57 -8.19 3.29
C VAL A 356 18.38 -9.12 3.51
N VAL A 357 18.46 -9.92 4.57
CA VAL A 357 17.46 -10.93 4.87
C VAL A 357 17.36 -11.11 6.39
N MET A 358 16.16 -11.38 6.86
CA MET A 358 15.93 -11.86 8.20
C MET A 358 16.48 -13.29 8.35
N ASN A 359 17.22 -13.54 9.44
CA ASN A 359 17.81 -14.84 9.72
C ASN A 359 17.49 -15.35 11.12
N TYR A 360 17.08 -16.62 11.18
CA TYR A 360 17.13 -17.44 12.39
C TYR A 360 18.31 -18.39 12.30
N TYR A 361 19.24 -18.32 13.25
CA TYR A 361 20.37 -19.21 13.29
C TYR A 361 20.01 -20.47 14.10
N SER A 362 20.07 -21.64 13.45
CA SER A 362 19.66 -22.92 14.04
C SER A 362 20.81 -23.86 14.38
N SER A 363 22.06 -23.40 14.31
CA SER A 363 23.17 -24.26 14.79
C SER A 363 22.99 -24.59 16.28
N ALA A 364 23.46 -25.75 16.74
CA ALA A 364 23.38 -26.12 18.15
C ALA A 364 24.04 -25.09 19.09
N GLU A 365 24.97 -24.27 18.54
CA GLU A 365 25.67 -23.20 19.22
C GLU A 365 24.91 -21.87 19.21
N ALA A 366 24.02 -21.68 18.24
CA ALA A 366 23.27 -20.43 17.98
C ALA A 366 21.74 -20.59 18.10
N GLN A 367 21.28 -21.60 18.84
CA GLN A 367 19.86 -21.90 19.00
C GLN A 367 19.11 -20.71 19.63
N GLY A 368 18.21 -20.09 18.86
CA GLY A 368 17.44 -18.92 19.29
C GLY A 368 18.11 -17.58 19.00
N GLU A 369 19.28 -17.55 18.37
CA GLU A 369 19.82 -16.30 17.84
C GLU A 369 18.98 -15.80 16.67
N LYS A 370 18.70 -14.50 16.66
CA LYS A 370 17.93 -13.79 15.64
C LYS A 370 18.69 -12.57 15.20
N GLY A 371 18.55 -12.21 13.93
CA GLY A 371 19.19 -11.01 13.44
C GLY A 371 18.98 -10.81 11.94
N LEU A 372 19.74 -9.89 11.40
CA LEU A 372 19.75 -9.59 9.97
C LEU A 372 21.08 -10.04 9.37
N ALA A 373 21.02 -10.59 8.17
CA ALA A 373 22.17 -11.05 7.42
C ALA A 373 22.26 -10.37 6.06
N LEU A 374 23.48 -10.20 5.56
CA LEU A 374 23.79 -9.58 4.28
C LEU A 374 24.58 -10.54 3.41
N TYR A 375 24.10 -10.76 2.22
CA TYR A 375 24.82 -11.41 1.12
C TYR A 375 25.20 -10.38 0.06
N THR A 376 26.36 -10.53 -0.56
CA THR A 376 26.85 -9.60 -1.58
C THR A 376 27.15 -10.32 -2.88
N ALA A 377 26.88 -9.68 -4.00
CA ALA A 377 27.28 -10.16 -5.32
C ALA A 377 27.98 -9.06 -6.12
N GLY A 378 28.84 -9.47 -7.04
CA GLY A 378 29.37 -8.60 -8.08
C GLY A 378 28.38 -8.48 -9.26
N GLU A 379 28.85 -7.88 -10.35
CA GLU A 379 28.07 -7.70 -11.58
C GLU A 379 27.63 -8.99 -12.28
N ASP A 380 28.26 -10.12 -11.93
CA ASP A 380 27.93 -11.46 -12.43
C ASP A 380 26.69 -12.07 -11.75
N GLY A 381 26.18 -11.43 -10.69
CA GLY A 381 25.05 -11.93 -9.94
C GLY A 381 25.30 -13.18 -9.12
N ILE A 382 26.58 -13.51 -8.86
CA ILE A 382 26.97 -14.61 -7.98
C ILE A 382 27.10 -14.09 -6.54
N PHE A 383 26.10 -14.42 -5.71
CA PHE A 383 26.10 -14.03 -4.31
C PHE A 383 27.09 -14.82 -3.48
N SER A 384 27.64 -14.14 -2.45
CA SER A 384 28.49 -14.80 -1.46
C SER A 384 27.76 -15.96 -0.79
N THR A 385 28.48 -17.02 -0.48
CA THR A 385 27.94 -18.20 0.20
C THR A 385 27.93 -18.07 1.71
N GLN A 386 28.58 -17.03 2.23
CA GLN A 386 28.61 -16.71 3.65
C GLN A 386 28.03 -15.32 3.87
N ALA A 387 27.09 -15.24 4.81
CA ALA A 387 26.49 -13.98 5.20
C ALA A 387 27.42 -13.16 6.10
N VAL A 388 27.30 -11.84 5.96
CA VAL A 388 27.76 -10.91 7.00
C VAL A 388 26.60 -10.69 7.97
N ARG A 389 26.80 -10.97 9.27
CA ARG A 389 25.82 -10.61 10.29
C ARG A 389 25.78 -9.09 10.43
N LEU A 390 24.63 -8.47 10.20
CA LEU A 390 24.47 -7.02 10.30
C LEU A 390 24.09 -6.61 11.71
N VAL A 391 23.01 -7.19 12.24
CA VAL A 391 22.45 -6.85 13.55
C VAL A 391 22.11 -8.11 14.30
N ASP A 392 22.46 -8.16 15.58
CA ASP A 392 22.04 -9.20 16.52
C ASP A 392 20.80 -8.71 17.28
N LEU A 393 19.68 -9.38 17.08
CA LEU A 393 18.40 -9.10 17.72
C LEU A 393 17.96 -10.25 18.65
N THR A 394 18.91 -11.07 19.08
CA THR A 394 18.68 -12.18 20.02
C THR A 394 18.01 -11.67 21.30
N GLY A 395 16.93 -12.34 21.71
CA GLY A 395 16.15 -11.95 22.89
C GLY A 395 15.16 -10.79 22.66
N ARG A 396 15.11 -10.27 21.44
CA ARG A 396 14.10 -9.34 20.96
C ARG A 396 13.04 -10.07 20.15
N GLY A 397 12.02 -9.36 19.64
CA GLY A 397 11.06 -9.95 18.70
C GLY A 397 11.71 -10.35 17.37
N ASP A 398 10.91 -10.92 16.49
CA ASP A 398 11.37 -11.30 15.17
C ASP A 398 11.60 -10.03 14.34
N PRO A 399 12.80 -9.82 13.77
CA PRO A 399 13.02 -8.75 12.81
C PRO A 399 12.35 -9.14 11.48
N GLU A 400 11.55 -8.26 10.92
CA GLU A 400 10.81 -8.51 9.69
C GLU A 400 11.05 -7.43 8.66
N CYS A 401 10.84 -7.78 7.39
CA CYS A 401 10.86 -6.86 6.25
C CYS A 401 12.10 -5.92 6.21
N PRO A 402 13.33 -6.46 6.35
CA PRO A 402 14.52 -5.61 6.36
C PRO A 402 14.75 -4.98 4.99
N GLN A 403 15.31 -3.77 4.98
CA GLN A 403 15.70 -3.07 3.77
C GLN A 403 17.05 -2.38 3.92
N LEU A 404 17.81 -2.32 2.83
CA LEU A 404 18.98 -1.47 2.69
C LEU A 404 18.71 -0.40 1.64
N LYS A 405 18.70 0.88 2.04
CA LYS A 405 18.48 2.00 1.14
C LYS A 405 19.60 3.03 1.28
N LYS A 406 20.06 3.55 0.14
CA LYS A 406 21.01 4.65 0.10
C LYS A 406 20.25 5.95 -0.09
N ILE A 407 20.18 6.75 0.97
CA ILE A 407 19.47 8.02 0.99
C ILE A 407 20.50 9.14 1.22
N GLY A 408 20.61 10.06 0.29
CA GLY A 408 21.67 11.06 0.34
C GLY A 408 23.06 10.43 0.25
N ASP A 409 23.89 10.66 1.25
CA ASP A 409 25.30 10.22 1.30
C ASP A 409 25.55 9.01 2.21
N ARG A 410 24.47 8.39 2.73
CA ARG A 410 24.53 7.29 3.72
C ARG A 410 23.70 6.11 3.32
N TRP A 411 24.06 4.95 3.86
CA TRP A 411 23.23 3.76 3.88
C TRP A 411 22.38 3.73 5.15
N TYR A 412 21.13 3.29 5.00
CA TYR A 412 20.19 3.07 6.09
C TYR A 412 19.73 1.62 6.05
N LEU A 413 19.75 1.00 7.22
CA LEU A 413 19.23 -0.35 7.44
C LEU A 413 17.91 -0.24 8.18
N PHE A 414 16.82 -0.64 7.53
CA PHE A 414 15.48 -0.63 8.09
C PHE A 414 15.04 -2.05 8.47
N TYR A 415 14.22 -2.16 9.47
CA TYR A 415 13.53 -3.40 9.85
C TYR A 415 12.38 -3.11 10.80
N SER A 416 11.36 -3.98 10.80
CA SER A 416 10.31 -4.03 11.81
C SER A 416 10.63 -5.11 12.83
N VAL A 417 10.20 -4.93 14.09
CA VAL A 417 10.42 -5.94 15.13
C VAL A 417 9.07 -6.45 15.61
N TYR A 418 8.72 -7.68 15.25
CA TYR A 418 7.47 -8.31 15.62
C TYR A 418 7.54 -8.96 17.01
N GLY A 419 6.48 -8.83 17.80
CA GLY A 419 6.30 -9.59 19.05
C GLY A 419 7.01 -9.06 20.30
N THR A 420 7.57 -7.84 20.30
CA THR A 420 8.24 -7.25 21.48
C THR A 420 7.35 -6.34 22.33
N GLY A 421 6.12 -6.07 21.92
CA GLY A 421 5.27 -5.13 22.62
C GLY A 421 4.58 -5.72 23.85
N THR A 422 4.55 -4.96 24.93
CA THR A 422 3.53 -5.12 25.95
C THR A 422 2.17 -4.81 25.31
N ALA A 423 1.23 -5.76 25.40
CA ALA A 423 -0.13 -5.60 24.88
C ALA A 423 -0.30 -5.45 23.37
N GLY A 424 0.40 -6.29 22.58
CA GLY A 424 0.12 -6.43 21.15
C GLY A 424 0.72 -5.33 20.27
N ASN A 425 1.64 -4.54 20.76
CA ASN A 425 2.37 -3.59 19.94
C ASN A 425 3.25 -4.35 18.95
N VAL A 426 2.82 -4.34 17.73
CA VAL A 426 3.53 -4.88 16.59
C VAL A 426 4.45 -3.79 16.07
N GLY A 427 5.64 -4.10 15.94
CA GLY A 427 6.80 -3.50 15.38
C GLY A 427 6.78 -2.04 14.93
N TYR A 428 7.58 -1.26 15.59
CA TYR A 428 8.06 0.02 15.05
C TYR A 428 8.84 -0.24 13.77
N LEU A 429 8.72 0.64 12.77
CA LEU A 429 9.73 0.71 11.72
C LEU A 429 10.98 1.36 12.30
N THR A 430 11.98 0.54 12.55
CA THR A 430 13.28 0.94 13.09
C THR A 430 14.27 1.15 11.95
N TYR A 431 15.16 2.14 12.10
CA TYR A 431 16.29 2.28 11.20
C TYR A 431 17.60 2.55 11.94
N LEU A 432 18.69 2.14 11.30
CA LEU A 432 20.07 2.43 11.70
C LEU A 432 20.75 3.26 10.62
N VAL A 433 21.65 4.14 11.02
CA VAL A 433 22.35 5.06 10.11
C VAL A 433 23.79 4.61 9.90
N GLY A 434 24.15 4.31 8.65
CA GLY A 434 25.51 3.98 8.26
C GLY A 434 26.44 5.20 8.25
N ASP A 435 27.75 4.94 8.24
CA ASP A 435 28.76 5.98 8.15
C ASP A 435 28.84 6.54 6.70
N VAL A 436 29.15 7.83 6.58
CA VAL A 436 29.28 8.50 5.30
C VAL A 436 30.32 7.81 4.42
N GLY A 437 29.91 7.42 3.21
CA GLY A 437 30.78 6.79 2.22
C GLY A 437 31.27 5.39 2.55
N VAL A 438 30.71 4.76 3.60
CA VAL A 438 31.04 3.39 3.99
C VAL A 438 29.99 2.45 3.39
N SER A 439 30.44 1.37 2.74
CA SER A 439 29.56 0.36 2.17
C SER A 439 28.88 -0.48 3.26
N PRO A 440 27.65 -0.98 3.05
CA PRO A 440 26.86 -1.64 4.09
C PRO A 440 27.53 -2.88 4.67
N ASP A 441 28.35 -3.59 3.90
CA ASP A 441 29.14 -4.75 4.33
C ASP A 441 30.34 -4.40 5.25
N LYS A 442 30.59 -3.12 5.48
CA LYS A 442 31.70 -2.60 6.32
C LYS A 442 31.22 -1.78 7.51
N VAL A 443 29.95 -1.43 7.57
CA VAL A 443 29.39 -0.70 8.72
C VAL A 443 29.25 -1.65 9.92
N ASP A 444 29.68 -1.21 11.09
CA ASP A 444 29.38 -1.89 12.36
C ASP A 444 27.96 -1.50 12.82
N TRP A 445 26.97 -2.17 12.27
CA TRP A 445 25.57 -1.89 12.54
C TRP A 445 25.16 -2.15 14.00
N ASN A 446 25.80 -3.09 14.68
CA ASN A 446 25.53 -3.36 16.10
C ASN A 446 25.93 -2.21 17.03
N SER A 447 26.83 -1.34 16.59
CA SER A 447 27.24 -0.15 17.36
C SER A 447 26.35 1.07 17.11
N LYS A 448 25.43 1.01 16.14
CA LYS A 448 24.59 2.14 15.75
C LYS A 448 23.38 2.26 16.67
N PRO A 449 22.98 3.48 17.05
CA PRO A 449 21.73 3.70 17.75
C PRO A 449 20.54 3.36 16.83
N GLU A 450 19.48 2.84 17.43
CA GLU A 450 18.21 2.62 16.77
C GLU A 450 17.37 3.88 16.84
N HIS A 451 16.74 4.20 15.71
CA HIS A 451 15.78 5.30 15.57
C HIS A 451 14.46 4.74 15.07
N ALA A 452 13.34 5.27 15.55
CA ALA A 452 12.02 4.94 15.03
C ALA A 452 11.67 5.90 13.88
N LEU A 453 11.20 5.35 12.77
CA LEU A 453 10.65 6.15 11.65
C LEU A 453 9.13 6.20 11.71
N GLU A 454 8.48 5.19 12.32
CA GLU A 454 7.04 5.09 12.46
C GLU A 454 6.68 4.34 13.76
N GLY A 455 5.46 4.58 14.24
CA GLY A 455 4.93 3.94 15.44
C GLY A 455 4.37 2.53 15.20
N GLY A 456 3.72 1.99 16.23
CA GLY A 456 3.37 0.57 16.30
C GLY A 456 2.12 0.10 15.53
N ASP A 457 1.36 0.99 14.90
CA ASP A 457 0.15 0.59 14.15
C ASP A 457 0.38 0.50 12.63
N LEU A 458 1.48 1.04 12.12
CA LEU A 458 1.89 0.85 10.73
C LEU A 458 2.84 -0.35 10.64
N HIS A 459 2.38 -1.40 9.99
CA HIS A 459 3.08 -2.67 9.92
C HIS A 459 3.87 -2.82 8.63
N ALA A 460 5.01 -3.53 8.71
CA ALA A 460 5.85 -3.96 7.59
C ALA A 460 6.14 -2.83 6.58
N ALA A 461 6.35 -1.61 7.09
CA ALA A 461 6.54 -0.46 6.21
C ALA A 461 7.83 -0.58 5.40
N GLN A 462 7.72 -0.25 4.11
CA GLN A 462 8.77 -0.36 3.12
C GLN A 462 8.94 0.96 2.37
N LEU A 463 10.16 1.21 1.91
CA LEU A 463 10.50 2.42 1.18
C LEU A 463 10.70 2.13 -0.31
N CYS A 464 10.12 2.97 -1.16
CA CYS A 464 10.44 3.01 -2.58
C CYS A 464 10.90 4.40 -3.00
N LYS A 465 11.70 4.45 -4.06
CA LYS A 465 12.18 5.71 -4.63
C LYS A 465 11.24 6.17 -5.73
N VAL A 466 10.80 7.44 -5.66
CA VAL A 466 9.97 8.10 -6.67
C VAL A 466 10.70 9.38 -7.10
N GLY A 467 11.27 9.39 -8.29
CA GLY A 467 12.14 10.49 -8.71
C GLY A 467 13.35 10.66 -7.79
N ASP A 468 13.51 11.83 -7.19
CA ASP A 468 14.57 12.13 -6.23
C ASP A 468 14.15 11.86 -4.76
N MET A 469 12.88 11.55 -4.52
CA MET A 469 12.30 11.37 -3.19
C MET A 469 12.14 9.89 -2.83
N TRP A 470 12.09 9.59 -1.54
CA TRP A 470 11.71 8.30 -1.01
C TRP A 470 10.31 8.38 -0.42
N TYR A 471 9.52 7.32 -0.62
CA TYR A 471 8.16 7.19 -0.12
C TYR A 471 8.05 5.95 0.74
N MET A 472 7.31 6.06 1.83
CA MET A 472 7.04 4.98 2.78
C MET A 472 5.61 4.51 2.66
N TYR A 473 5.44 3.19 2.55
CA TYR A 473 4.17 2.48 2.57
C TYR A 473 4.23 1.30 3.54
N GLY A 474 3.16 1.10 4.25
CA GLY A 474 2.92 -0.04 5.12
C GLY A 474 1.42 -0.32 5.18
N TRP A 475 1.00 -1.21 6.06
CA TRP A 475 -0.42 -1.46 6.25
C TRP A 475 -0.86 -1.20 7.69
N LEU A 476 -2.04 -0.58 7.81
CA LEU A 476 -2.75 -0.35 9.06
C LEU A 476 -3.74 -1.49 9.26
N ASN A 477 -3.74 -2.11 10.42
CA ASN A 477 -4.57 -3.26 10.72
C ASN A 477 -6.06 -2.99 10.41
N TYR A 478 -6.76 -3.95 9.79
CA TYR A 478 -8.18 -3.80 9.48
C TYR A 478 -9.09 -3.80 10.71
N THR A 479 -8.61 -4.33 11.84
CA THR A 479 -9.31 -4.28 13.12
C THR A 479 -8.51 -3.46 14.11
N PRO A 480 -9.04 -2.35 14.62
CA PRO A 480 -8.33 -1.48 15.55
C PRO A 480 -7.74 -2.24 16.73
N HIS A 481 -6.45 -2.09 16.95
CA HIS A 481 -5.72 -2.64 18.09
C HIS A 481 -5.90 -4.15 18.32
N ALA A 482 -6.20 -4.89 17.26
CA ALA A 482 -6.26 -6.34 17.30
C ALA A 482 -4.99 -6.94 16.71
N ASN A 483 -4.55 -8.07 17.23
CA ASN A 483 -3.46 -8.83 16.66
C ASN A 483 -4.01 -9.71 15.51
N VAL A 484 -4.38 -9.06 14.42
CA VAL A 484 -4.82 -9.68 13.17
C VAL A 484 -3.96 -9.15 12.05
N TRP A 485 -3.61 -9.99 11.09
CA TRP A 485 -2.72 -9.66 10.02
C TRP A 485 -3.48 -9.09 8.81
N GLY A 486 -2.93 -8.03 8.20
CA GLY A 486 -3.46 -7.38 7.03
C GLY A 486 -4.38 -6.18 7.31
N GLY A 487 -4.49 -5.29 6.35
CA GLY A 487 -5.31 -4.09 6.52
C GLY A 487 -5.30 -3.14 5.32
N TYR A 488 -5.13 -1.87 5.61
CA TYR A 488 -5.26 -0.74 4.70
C TYR A 488 -3.90 -0.07 4.50
N LEU A 489 -3.61 0.40 3.30
CA LEU A 489 -2.42 1.23 3.07
C LEU A 489 -2.52 2.54 3.83
N ASN A 490 -1.38 3.01 4.36
CA ASN A 490 -1.26 4.40 4.79
C ASN A 490 -1.24 5.35 3.59
N LEU A 491 -1.46 6.63 3.83
CA LEU A 491 -1.21 7.66 2.83
C LEU A 491 0.28 7.75 2.51
N ALA A 492 0.60 8.04 1.25
CA ALA A 492 1.99 8.19 0.81
C ALA A 492 2.73 9.24 1.64
N ARG A 493 3.89 8.89 2.17
CA ARG A 493 4.75 9.77 2.96
C ARG A 493 6.11 9.90 2.36
N GLU A 494 6.58 11.11 2.26
CA GLU A 494 7.97 11.38 1.92
C GLU A 494 8.89 11.03 3.09
N VAL A 495 10.03 10.43 2.75
CA VAL A 495 11.14 10.16 3.66
C VAL A 495 12.39 10.83 3.08
N TYR A 496 13.08 11.60 3.90
CA TYR A 496 14.24 12.36 3.45
C TYR A 496 15.33 12.42 4.52
N GLN A 497 16.58 12.60 4.08
CA GLN A 497 17.71 12.76 4.98
C GLN A 497 17.75 14.20 5.51
N LYS A 498 17.78 14.34 6.83
CA LYS A 498 18.02 15.61 7.54
C LYS A 498 19.51 15.98 7.55
N PRO A 499 19.86 17.24 7.82
CA PRO A 499 21.26 17.68 7.87
C PRO A 499 22.15 16.93 8.89
N ASP A 500 21.56 16.42 9.95
CA ASP A 500 22.25 15.60 10.97
C ASP A 500 22.45 14.14 10.53
N GLY A 501 21.86 13.74 9.42
CA GLY A 501 21.91 12.39 8.87
C GLY A 501 20.80 11.49 9.40
N LEU A 502 19.92 11.97 10.27
CA LEU A 502 18.69 11.25 10.61
C LEU A 502 17.67 11.40 9.50
N LEU A 503 16.62 10.59 9.56
CA LEU A 503 15.53 10.66 8.59
C LEU A 503 14.38 11.52 9.14
N GLY A 504 13.76 12.27 8.26
CA GLY A 504 12.49 12.96 8.49
C GLY A 504 11.40 12.35 7.63
N THR A 505 10.15 12.46 8.12
CA THR A 505 8.95 12.02 7.41
C THR A 505 7.93 13.13 7.37
N ARG A 506 7.21 13.26 6.24
CA ARG A 506 6.13 14.24 6.08
C ARG A 506 5.07 13.72 5.11
N CYS A 507 3.89 14.32 5.17
CA CYS A 507 2.92 14.14 4.11
C CYS A 507 3.50 14.64 2.78
N ASP A 508 3.26 13.91 1.71
CA ASP A 508 3.61 14.39 0.37
C ASP A 508 2.92 15.72 0.07
N GLU A 509 3.68 16.71 -0.44
CA GLU A 509 3.17 18.07 -0.67
C GLU A 509 1.99 18.07 -1.66
N TYR A 510 2.06 17.25 -2.70
CA TYR A 510 0.97 17.13 -3.66
C TYR A 510 -0.28 16.47 -3.05
N LEU A 511 -0.11 15.41 -2.27
CA LEU A 511 -1.24 14.80 -1.57
C LEU A 511 -1.84 15.77 -0.56
N SER A 512 -1.01 16.50 0.17
CA SER A 512 -1.46 17.53 1.09
C SER A 512 -2.33 18.59 0.38
N ASP A 513 -1.88 19.11 -0.77
CA ASP A 513 -2.63 20.07 -1.58
C ASP A 513 -3.92 19.47 -2.16
N LEU A 514 -3.88 18.21 -2.58
CA LEU A 514 -5.02 17.51 -3.15
C LEU A 514 -6.08 17.16 -2.09
N LEU A 515 -5.65 16.76 -0.90
CA LEU A 515 -6.52 16.26 0.15
C LEU A 515 -7.11 17.39 1.01
N ASN A 516 -6.41 18.51 1.17
CA ASN A 516 -6.88 19.65 1.95
C ASN A 516 -7.74 20.57 1.09
N MET A 517 -9.06 20.40 1.19
CA MET A 517 -10.06 21.17 0.42
C MET A 517 -10.33 22.58 0.99
N GLY A 518 -9.58 23.00 1.99
CA GLY A 518 -9.68 24.31 2.60
C GLY A 518 -10.45 24.34 3.91
N ARG A 519 -10.25 25.44 4.61
CA ARG A 519 -10.77 25.65 5.96
C ARG A 519 -12.28 25.74 6.01
N VAL A 520 -12.90 24.94 6.87
CA VAL A 520 -14.35 24.97 7.16
C VAL A 520 -14.66 25.53 8.55
N ALA A 521 -13.73 25.40 9.49
CA ALA A 521 -13.86 25.97 10.84
C ALA A 521 -12.49 26.38 11.41
N SER A 522 -12.50 27.17 12.44
CA SER A 522 -11.32 27.48 13.28
C SER A 522 -11.74 27.53 14.74
N PHE A 523 -10.86 27.15 15.64
CA PHE A 523 -11.09 27.30 17.06
C PHE A 523 -10.93 28.78 17.47
N GLY A 524 -11.93 29.31 18.11
CA GLY A 524 -11.96 30.68 18.57
C GLY A 524 -12.82 30.87 19.82
N LYS A 525 -12.74 32.05 20.42
CA LYS A 525 -13.46 32.38 21.63
C LYS A 525 -14.98 32.26 21.49
N ASP A 526 -15.50 32.50 20.29
CA ASP A 526 -16.94 32.62 20.04
C ASP A 526 -17.61 31.32 19.58
N ASN A 527 -16.82 30.32 19.20
CA ASN A 527 -17.34 29.05 18.63
C ASN A 527 -16.88 27.78 19.34
N ALA A 528 -16.08 27.94 20.43
CA ALA A 528 -15.62 26.79 21.21
C ALA A 528 -16.11 26.83 22.64
N GLU A 529 -16.55 25.69 23.17
CA GLU A 529 -16.81 25.52 24.61
C GLU A 529 -15.50 25.28 25.32
N VAL A 530 -15.11 26.22 26.18
CA VAL A 530 -13.78 26.28 26.82
C VAL A 530 -13.85 25.99 28.29
N SER A 531 -12.93 25.20 28.78
CA SER A 531 -12.72 24.89 30.20
C SER A 531 -11.22 24.80 30.51
N GLY A 532 -10.77 25.46 31.57
CA GLY A 532 -9.39 25.40 32.05
C GLY A 532 -8.34 26.09 31.16
N MET A 533 -8.79 26.93 30.22
CA MET A 533 -7.91 27.69 29.33
C MET A 533 -8.25 29.19 29.35
N ASN A 534 -7.22 30.02 29.21
CA ASN A 534 -7.37 31.43 28.86
C ASN A 534 -7.39 31.54 27.33
N VAL A 535 -8.38 32.25 26.80
CA VAL A 535 -8.58 32.38 25.36
C VAL A 535 -8.36 33.82 24.92
N SER A 536 -7.55 34.01 23.89
CA SER A 536 -7.32 35.30 23.24
C SER A 536 -7.40 35.09 21.72
N GLU A 537 -8.43 35.66 21.09
CA GLU A 537 -8.74 35.48 19.67
C GLU A 537 -8.74 33.98 19.25
N ASN A 538 -7.67 33.50 18.66
CA ASN A 538 -7.45 32.11 18.20
C ASN A 538 -6.34 31.39 18.98
N SER A 539 -6.00 31.87 20.20
CA SER A 539 -4.94 31.27 21.03
C SER A 539 -5.53 30.82 22.38
N PHE A 540 -5.21 29.58 22.74
CA PHE A 540 -5.69 28.89 23.94
C PHE A 540 -4.50 28.50 24.79
N ILE A 541 -4.44 29.05 26.01
CA ILE A 541 -3.36 28.82 26.98
C ILE A 541 -3.93 28.08 28.16
N VAL A 542 -3.39 26.92 28.48
CA VAL A 542 -3.78 26.14 29.66
C VAL A 542 -3.45 26.93 30.93
N SER A 543 -4.46 27.19 31.72
CA SER A 543 -4.39 28.03 32.96
C SER A 543 -4.56 27.22 34.23
N SER A 544 -4.79 25.93 34.14
CA SER A 544 -4.97 24.97 35.23
C SER A 544 -4.21 23.68 34.95
N ASP A 545 -4.38 22.63 35.73
CA ASP A 545 -3.73 21.34 35.51
C ASP A 545 -4.12 20.74 34.14
N THR A 546 -5.35 20.97 33.71
CA THR A 546 -5.84 20.53 32.39
C THR A 546 -6.75 21.61 31.80
N GLY A 547 -6.70 21.74 30.47
CA GLY A 547 -7.56 22.61 29.70
C GLY A 547 -8.09 21.93 28.44
N LYS A 548 -9.28 22.31 28.02
CA LYS A 548 -9.89 21.84 26.79
C LYS A 548 -10.79 22.91 26.16
N ALA A 549 -10.90 22.81 24.83
CA ALA A 549 -11.91 23.55 24.08
C ALA A 549 -12.47 22.61 23.01
N ALA A 550 -13.78 22.61 22.81
CA ALA A 550 -14.46 21.77 21.85
C ALA A 550 -15.35 22.60 20.94
N LEU A 551 -15.42 22.24 19.67
CA LEU A 551 -16.40 22.79 18.72
C LEU A 551 -17.78 22.16 19.00
N GLY A 552 -18.84 22.96 18.89
CA GLY A 552 -20.20 22.52 19.19
C GLY A 552 -20.85 21.66 18.09
N GLU A 553 -20.15 21.50 16.96
CA GLU A 553 -20.62 20.74 15.80
C GLU A 553 -19.82 19.44 15.63
N THR A 554 -20.42 18.48 14.94
CA THR A 554 -19.78 17.24 14.55
C THR A 554 -19.18 17.41 13.15
N TYR A 555 -17.96 16.95 12.99
CA TYR A 555 -17.24 17.01 11.72
C TYR A 555 -17.00 15.57 11.23
N GLY A 556 -17.11 15.40 9.93
CA GLY A 556 -16.69 14.18 9.26
C GLY A 556 -15.17 14.14 9.04
N ARG A 557 -14.75 13.51 7.97
CA ARG A 557 -13.36 13.43 7.54
C ARG A 557 -12.74 14.82 7.46
N SER A 558 -11.57 15.00 8.09
CA SER A 558 -11.02 16.33 8.32
C SER A 558 -9.50 16.35 8.24
N TRP A 559 -8.97 17.45 7.75
CA TRP A 559 -7.58 17.85 7.92
C TRP A 559 -7.51 18.89 9.03
N LEU A 560 -6.79 18.59 10.09
CA LEU A 560 -6.64 19.49 11.24
C LEU A 560 -5.23 20.05 11.25
N SER A 561 -5.05 21.28 11.69
CA SER A 561 -3.74 21.87 11.88
C SER A 561 -3.72 22.86 13.04
N ALA A 562 -2.61 22.90 13.77
CA ALA A 562 -2.40 23.86 14.86
C ALA A 562 -0.92 24.14 15.10
N ASP A 563 -0.63 25.34 15.61
CA ASP A 563 0.66 25.67 16.19
C ASP A 563 0.62 25.40 17.70
N ILE A 564 1.60 24.65 18.19
CA ILE A 564 1.69 24.22 19.58
C ILE A 564 2.96 24.77 20.21
N GLU A 565 2.82 25.42 21.36
CA GLU A 565 3.92 25.73 22.27
C GLU A 565 3.79 24.83 23.51
N LEU A 566 4.76 23.94 23.70
CA LEU A 566 4.79 22.97 24.81
C LEU A 566 6.06 23.22 25.65
N PRO A 567 6.03 24.16 26.60
CA PRO A 567 7.18 24.41 27.48
C PRO A 567 7.50 23.18 28.33
N ALA A 568 8.72 23.11 28.87
CA ALA A 568 9.16 21.96 29.69
C ALA A 568 8.30 21.73 30.97
N SER A 569 7.52 22.73 31.38
CA SER A 569 6.59 22.63 32.52
C SER A 569 5.21 22.10 32.14
N ALA A 570 4.93 21.94 30.87
CA ALA A 570 3.66 21.40 30.36
C ALA A 570 3.77 19.92 30.07
N ASP A 571 2.66 19.22 30.27
CA ASP A 571 2.60 17.75 30.09
C ASP A 571 2.26 17.38 28.66
N TYR A 572 1.24 18.02 28.07
CA TYR A 572 0.82 17.72 26.68
C TYR A 572 0.01 18.87 26.06
N ALA A 573 -0.07 18.86 24.73
CA ALA A 573 -1.00 19.69 23.94
C ALA A 573 -1.29 19.04 22.57
N GLY A 574 -2.53 19.19 22.09
CA GLY A 574 -2.92 18.66 20.78
C GLY A 574 -4.43 18.67 20.55
N PHE A 575 -4.86 17.84 19.59
CA PHE A 575 -6.25 17.67 19.21
C PHE A 575 -6.94 16.54 19.98
N THR A 576 -8.27 16.62 20.04
CA THR A 576 -9.15 15.53 20.49
C THR A 576 -10.21 15.23 19.44
N LEU A 577 -10.44 13.95 19.18
CA LEU A 577 -11.49 13.45 18.31
C LEU A 577 -12.39 12.55 19.16
N SER A 578 -13.65 12.94 19.34
CA SER A 578 -14.59 12.24 20.23
C SER A 578 -15.80 11.73 19.45
N GLU A 579 -16.15 10.47 19.64
CA GLU A 579 -17.30 9.83 19.05
C GLU A 579 -17.81 8.69 19.95
N GLY A 580 -19.14 8.59 20.15
CA GLY A 580 -19.74 7.49 20.88
C GLY A 580 -19.26 7.31 22.32
N GLY A 581 -18.73 8.38 22.94
CA GLY A 581 -18.18 8.35 24.30
C GLY A 581 -16.71 7.95 24.38
N THR A 582 -16.06 7.66 23.26
CA THR A 582 -14.61 7.45 23.16
C THR A 582 -13.95 8.72 22.69
N THR A 583 -12.81 9.09 23.28
CA THR A 583 -12.00 10.23 22.87
C THR A 583 -10.58 9.77 22.57
N TYR A 584 -10.11 10.06 21.36
CA TYR A 584 -8.72 9.92 21.00
C TYR A 584 -8.04 11.29 21.09
N TYR A 585 -6.83 11.28 21.64
CA TYR A 585 -5.94 12.42 21.70
C TYR A 585 -4.86 12.26 20.64
N VAL A 586 -4.66 13.29 19.85
CA VAL A 586 -3.52 13.41 18.93
C VAL A 586 -2.68 14.55 19.46
N ARG A 587 -1.57 14.23 20.11
CA ARG A 587 -0.89 15.22 20.94
C ARG A 587 0.63 15.03 20.97
N LEU A 588 1.30 16.13 21.23
CA LEU A 588 2.65 16.12 21.75
C LEU A 588 2.59 16.00 23.27
N GLU A 589 3.38 15.10 23.85
CA GLU A 589 3.40 14.89 25.28
C GLU A 589 4.82 14.67 25.83
N ARG A 590 5.03 15.10 27.07
CA ARG A 590 6.28 14.90 27.81
C ARG A 590 6.07 13.85 28.88
N THR A 591 6.88 12.80 28.83
CA THR A 591 6.88 11.72 29.82
C THR A 591 8.33 11.39 30.19
N ASP A 592 8.64 11.42 31.49
CA ASP A 592 9.98 11.13 32.02
C ASP A 592 11.12 11.97 31.40
N GLY A 593 10.81 13.21 30.98
CA GLY A 593 11.77 14.12 30.35
C GLY A 593 11.96 13.93 28.86
N GLU A 594 11.29 12.95 28.26
CA GLU A 594 11.26 12.68 26.82
C GLU A 594 10.01 13.29 26.17
N LEU A 595 10.08 13.49 24.87
CA LEU A 595 9.00 14.07 24.05
C LEU A 595 8.47 13.04 23.06
N TYR A 596 7.15 12.95 22.98
CA TYR A 596 6.45 12.00 22.10
C TYR A 596 5.36 12.68 21.29
N LEU A 597 5.15 12.20 20.07
CA LEU A 597 3.89 12.35 19.36
C LEU A 597 3.06 11.09 19.64
N SER A 598 1.84 11.25 20.11
CA SER A 598 0.97 10.17 20.54
C SER A 598 -0.43 10.30 19.93
N ILE A 599 -1.01 9.15 19.56
CA ILE A 599 -2.42 8.99 19.20
C ILE A 599 -2.99 7.92 20.11
N ASP A 600 -3.80 8.28 21.09
CA ASP A 600 -4.30 7.36 22.09
C ASP A 600 -5.66 7.74 22.66
N SER A 601 -6.36 6.73 23.23
CA SER A 601 -7.61 6.91 23.98
C SER A 601 -7.42 6.82 25.50
N GLY A 602 -6.19 6.93 25.98
CA GLY A 602 -5.81 6.77 27.38
C GLY A 602 -5.60 5.31 27.81
N SER A 603 -6.03 4.34 27.03
CA SER A 603 -5.85 2.90 27.31
C SER A 603 -5.29 2.12 26.12
N VAL A 604 -5.43 2.66 24.93
CA VAL A 604 -5.01 2.04 23.66
C VAL A 604 -4.54 3.13 22.73
N GLY A 605 -3.41 2.94 22.08
CA GLY A 605 -2.87 3.90 21.14
C GLY A 605 -1.44 3.57 20.74
N CYS A 606 -0.84 4.46 19.97
CA CYS A 606 0.53 4.38 19.52
C CYS A 606 1.26 5.71 19.79
N SER A 607 2.57 5.64 19.80
CA SER A 607 3.41 6.83 19.97
C SER A 607 4.75 6.65 19.27
N ILE A 608 5.36 7.78 18.91
CA ILE A 608 6.74 7.86 18.43
C ILE A 608 7.50 8.88 19.27
N LYS A 609 8.73 8.54 19.65
CA LYS A 609 9.62 9.45 20.37
C LYS A 609 10.23 10.46 19.40
N LEU A 610 10.21 11.74 19.75
CA LEU A 610 10.92 12.79 19.04
C LEU A 610 12.36 12.88 19.54
N GLU A 611 13.32 13.07 18.63
CA GLU A 611 14.74 13.06 18.95
C GLU A 611 15.19 14.25 19.83
N ASP A 612 14.62 15.44 19.62
CA ASP A 612 14.94 16.63 20.42
C ASP A 612 13.89 16.88 21.52
N ALA A 613 14.15 16.33 22.69
CA ALA A 613 13.28 16.57 23.87
C ALA A 613 13.27 18.03 24.35
N SER A 614 14.20 18.88 23.89
CA SER A 614 14.27 20.29 24.28
C SER A 614 13.38 21.20 23.43
N GLU A 615 12.86 20.70 22.33
CA GLU A 615 11.97 21.45 21.44
C GLU A 615 10.67 21.82 22.15
N THR A 616 10.17 23.01 21.88
CA THR A 616 9.00 23.58 22.57
C THR A 616 7.97 24.17 21.61
N SER A 617 8.26 24.25 20.33
CA SER A 617 7.38 24.87 19.31
C SER A 617 7.16 23.92 18.15
N PHE A 618 5.91 23.63 17.83
CA PHE A 618 5.54 22.58 16.88
C PHE A 618 4.40 23.04 15.97
N ARG A 619 4.46 22.60 14.72
CA ARG A 619 3.31 22.55 13.84
C ARG A 619 2.78 21.11 13.84
N LEU A 620 1.54 20.93 14.30
CA LEU A 620 0.85 19.65 14.28
C LEU A 620 -0.21 19.65 13.20
N GLU A 621 -0.14 18.68 12.31
CA GLU A 621 -1.15 18.41 11.29
C GLU A 621 -1.70 17.01 11.46
N VAL A 622 -3.01 16.83 11.21
CA VAL A 622 -3.70 15.56 11.44
C VAL A 622 -4.68 15.31 10.30
N VAL A 623 -4.55 14.17 9.67
CA VAL A 623 -5.54 13.63 8.74
C VAL A 623 -6.42 12.65 9.51
N ALA A 624 -7.71 12.94 9.61
CA ALA A 624 -8.71 12.07 10.20
C ALA A 624 -9.63 11.53 9.09
N ASP A 625 -9.51 10.24 8.78
CA ASP A 625 -10.20 9.57 7.68
C ASP A 625 -10.91 8.30 8.18
N GLY A 626 -12.13 8.47 8.67
CA GLY A 626 -12.86 7.39 9.31
C GLY A 626 -12.13 6.88 10.57
N PRO A 627 -11.78 5.59 10.63
CA PRO A 627 -11.03 5.04 11.76
C PRO A 627 -9.54 5.41 11.72
N PHE A 628 -9.02 5.90 10.59
CA PHE A 628 -7.60 6.16 10.41
C PHE A 628 -7.25 7.58 10.79
N ILE A 629 -6.22 7.70 11.59
CA ILE A 629 -5.63 8.98 11.98
C ILE A 629 -4.15 8.94 11.60
N GLU A 630 -3.72 9.93 10.81
CA GLU A 630 -2.31 10.18 10.55
C GLU A 630 -1.93 11.56 11.07
N ALA A 631 -0.86 11.64 11.83
CA ALA A 631 -0.37 12.88 12.42
C ALA A 631 1.05 13.18 11.90
N TYR A 632 1.30 14.46 11.66
CA TYR A 632 2.57 14.99 11.19
C TYR A 632 3.02 16.14 12.05
N VAL A 633 4.31 16.18 12.38
CA VAL A 633 4.89 17.23 13.22
C VAL A 633 6.12 17.83 12.54
N ASN A 634 6.11 19.14 12.31
CA ASN A 634 7.22 19.94 11.78
C ASN A 634 7.78 19.44 10.44
N ASP A 635 7.01 18.68 9.65
CA ASP A 635 7.50 17.96 8.47
C ASP A 635 8.64 16.96 8.77
N GLU A 636 8.84 16.58 10.03
CA GLU A 636 9.94 15.70 10.45
C GLU A 636 9.48 14.36 11.03
N TYR A 637 8.30 14.31 11.61
CA TYR A 637 7.77 13.10 12.25
C TYR A 637 6.37 12.80 11.77
N SER A 638 6.08 11.52 11.62
CA SER A 638 4.73 11.04 11.32
C SER A 638 4.33 9.87 12.22
N LEU A 639 3.03 9.70 12.41
CA LEU A 639 2.46 8.62 13.20
C LEU A 639 1.10 8.24 12.64
N SER A 640 0.85 6.95 12.45
CA SER A 640 -0.45 6.41 12.05
C SER A 640 -1.10 5.62 13.16
N CYS A 641 -2.42 5.65 13.18
CA CYS A 641 -3.21 4.84 14.10
C CYS A 641 -4.54 4.44 13.46
N ASN A 642 -4.92 3.18 13.59
CA ASN A 642 -6.28 2.74 13.36
C ASN A 642 -7.05 2.80 14.69
N THR A 643 -8.07 3.64 14.75
CA THR A 643 -8.88 3.88 15.94
C THR A 643 -10.20 3.09 15.87
N ARG A 644 -11.07 3.27 16.87
CA ARG A 644 -12.44 2.74 16.87
C ARG A 644 -13.47 3.77 16.42
N LEU A 645 -13.02 4.90 15.89
CA LEU A 645 -13.89 5.95 15.40
C LEU A 645 -14.46 5.56 14.04
N THR A 646 -15.60 6.13 13.69
CA THR A 646 -16.30 5.80 12.43
C THR A 646 -16.36 6.97 11.45
N GLY A 647 -15.96 8.17 11.87
CA GLY A 647 -15.86 9.31 10.98
C GLY A 647 -16.81 10.48 11.28
N ASN A 648 -17.48 10.46 12.45
CA ASN A 648 -18.33 11.56 12.91
C ASN A 648 -17.83 12.09 14.23
N TYR A 649 -16.86 12.99 14.18
CA TYR A 649 -16.14 13.45 15.35
C TYR A 649 -16.71 14.76 15.94
N THR A 650 -16.79 14.85 17.26
CA THR A 650 -16.71 16.11 17.94
C THR A 650 -15.23 16.46 18.08
N LEU A 651 -14.81 17.55 17.43
CA LEU A 651 -13.42 18.00 17.43
C LEU A 651 -13.15 18.94 18.59
N GLY A 652 -11.99 18.75 19.20
CA GLY A 652 -11.51 19.60 20.29
C GLY A 652 -10.00 19.78 20.27
N ILE A 653 -9.53 20.67 21.13
CA ILE A 653 -8.13 20.82 21.53
C ILE A 653 -8.01 20.62 23.02
N ALA A 654 -6.91 20.03 23.47
CA ALA A 654 -6.66 19.78 24.88
C ALA A 654 -5.18 20.02 25.24
N GLY A 655 -4.94 20.40 26.48
CA GLY A 655 -3.60 20.53 27.01
C GLY A 655 -3.55 20.23 28.50
N GLY A 656 -2.40 19.78 28.97
CA GLY A 656 -2.06 19.51 30.37
C GLY A 656 -0.82 20.26 30.79
N GLY A 657 -0.81 20.67 32.07
CA GLY A 657 0.25 21.51 32.62
C GLY A 657 0.13 22.99 32.24
N ALA A 658 0.35 23.87 33.19
CA ALA A 658 0.20 25.31 32.97
C ALA A 658 1.19 25.84 31.93
N GLY A 659 0.67 26.63 30.98
CA GLY A 659 1.48 27.30 29.96
C GLY A 659 1.55 26.56 28.62
N ALA A 660 1.00 25.34 28.48
CA ALA A 660 0.78 24.76 27.19
C ALA A 660 -0.12 25.68 26.37
N LYS A 661 0.25 25.94 25.11
CA LYS A 661 -0.46 26.87 24.23
C LYS A 661 -0.75 26.19 22.90
N ILE A 662 -1.98 26.36 22.44
CA ILE A 662 -2.45 25.93 21.12
C ILE A 662 -2.99 27.15 20.40
N SER A 663 -2.50 27.44 19.22
CA SER A 663 -2.91 28.58 18.41
C SER A 663 -3.11 28.23 16.95
N ALA A 664 -3.81 29.10 16.23
CA ALA A 664 -4.13 28.89 14.81
C ALA A 664 -4.73 27.49 14.53
N ALA A 665 -5.52 26.97 15.47
CA ALA A 665 -6.14 25.67 15.32
C ALA A 665 -7.29 25.75 14.31
N GLU A 666 -7.20 24.97 13.24
CA GLU A 666 -8.11 24.98 12.11
C GLU A 666 -8.60 23.58 11.77
N VAL A 667 -9.82 23.55 11.22
CA VAL A 667 -10.45 22.35 10.63
C VAL A 667 -10.63 22.65 9.16
N CYS A 668 -10.03 21.84 8.32
CA CYS A 668 -10.21 21.85 6.88
C CYS A 668 -11.02 20.63 6.44
N LYS A 669 -11.77 20.75 5.37
CA LYS A 669 -12.43 19.62 4.77
C LYS A 669 -11.36 18.72 4.14
N LEU A 670 -11.41 17.43 4.46
CA LEU A 670 -10.64 16.42 3.75
C LEU A 670 -11.38 16.08 2.46
N ALA A 671 -10.65 15.92 1.37
CA ALA A 671 -11.23 15.53 0.09
C ALA A 671 -12.00 14.22 0.21
N ASP A 672 -13.14 14.15 -0.45
CA ASP A 672 -13.84 12.90 -0.66
C ASP A 672 -13.19 12.16 -1.84
N TYR A 673 -13.12 10.86 -1.78
CA TYR A 673 -12.54 10.04 -2.85
C TYR A 673 -13.15 10.40 -4.23
N ASN A 674 -14.45 10.57 -4.31
CA ASN A 674 -15.15 10.95 -5.54
C ASN A 674 -14.78 12.35 -6.05
N ASN A 675 -14.39 13.28 -5.18
CA ASN A 675 -14.00 14.64 -5.57
C ASN A 675 -12.55 14.75 -6.06
N ILE A 676 -11.73 13.74 -5.83
CA ILE A 676 -10.34 13.70 -6.31
C ILE A 676 -10.29 13.33 -7.80
N PHE A 677 -11.32 12.63 -8.29
CA PHE A 677 -11.36 12.02 -9.61
C PHE A 677 -12.40 12.63 -10.56
N ASP A 678 -13.20 13.58 -10.09
CA ASP A 678 -14.06 14.42 -10.92
C ASP A 678 -13.26 15.60 -11.52
#